data_f77ab71a4fc54b02c43240e766963fa3
#
_entry.id   f77ab71a4fc54b02c43240e766963fa3
#
_cell.length_a   1.000
_cell.length_b   1.000
_cell.length_c   1.000
_cell.angle_alpha   90.00
_cell.angle_beta   90.00
_cell.angle_gamma   90.00
#
_symmetry.space_group_name_H-M   'P 1'
#
loop_
_entity.id
_entity.type
_entity.pdbx_description
1 polymer ?
#
loop_
_entity_poly.entity_id
_entity_poly.type
_entity_poly.pdbx_seq_one_letter_code
_entity_poly.pdbx_strand_id
1 'polypeptide(L)'
;MKTTKERLAAAIQTPLKDSLAFYHTSLKGLDQEQVEENRDLYGENTITKGQEDSIFKKIYESIINPFTIILLVIAFISLVTNVWLAKPGQEDPTTSIIIVVLVLISGGIRFVQELRSDKATTNLSKMIVNTATVIRDGLEQELPIDELVVGDLVKLSAGDMIPADVILFESRDFFVQQSGLTGESDAVEKLALNKATSQNIESLLEAESLAFMGTNVISGSATAMVLAVGDDTMMGAIEQTLNTYDEPTSFEREMNSISWLLIRLMLVMVPIVFFANGLTDGDWLEAGVFALSVGVGLTPEMLPMIITASLAKGSIIMAKEKVVIKKLNAIQDLGAIDILCTDKTGTLTQDEIVLEYPLDIHGDLDMAVLRRAYLNSHFQTGLKNLMDRAIISRTEKESKEHAILQDLDKIFQKIDELPFDFERRRMSVIVKDDSNVVSMVTKGALEEMLTISTHVEYRGEIIPLTEDIRQEVLAEVGQLNRQGLRVLGVGYKSGLREDYAYAVTDESDMILTGYLAFLDPPKPSAAPAIQALLEHGVKTKILTGDNEKVTQAICEKVGLDVEHMLLGADIDQMTDQELAEAVESVTVFAKLSPDQKARIILQLKKNGHGVGYMGDGINDAPSMKVADVGISVDTAVDIAKETADVILLDKDLMVLETGIVEGRKVYANMTKYIKMTVSSNFGNIFSLLVASIFLPFLPMAPVHLIVLNLVYDLSCVALPFDNVDQDFLKQPHTWEAKSITRFMVWMGPISSVFDILTFIFLYFIIVPLVTGHHYVHGSESALQFIILFQTGWFIESMWSQTMVIHMLRTAKVPFVQSRPAWLVILMTLVAAFFVTSLPYGPLVNILRLAPLGLPYFLFLICIIFLYMFSVTVIKKFYIKKYKEWL
;
A
#
# COMPACT_ATOMS: atom_id res chain seq x y z
N MET A 1 15.62 -24.32 28.93
CA MET A 1 15.53 -24.60 27.48
C MET A 1 16.84 -24.20 26.81
N LYS A 2 17.33 -24.94 25.81
CA LYS A 2 18.48 -24.48 24.99
C LYS A 2 18.07 -23.26 24.21
N THR A 3 18.96 -22.31 23.99
CA THR A 3 18.71 -21.17 23.11
C THR A 3 18.41 -21.65 21.68
N THR A 4 17.69 -20.87 20.88
CA THR A 4 17.39 -21.21 19.47
C THR A 4 18.66 -21.53 18.70
N LYS A 5 19.72 -20.73 18.87
CA LYS A 5 21.03 -21.02 18.25
C LYS A 5 21.61 -22.37 18.64
N GLU A 6 21.45 -22.78 19.89
CA GLU A 6 21.89 -24.10 20.35
C GLU A 6 21.03 -25.24 19.78
N ARG A 7 19.72 -25.01 19.54
CA ARG A 7 18.83 -25.98 18.88
C ARG A 7 19.20 -26.17 17.42
N LEU A 8 19.35 -25.07 16.67
CA LEU A 8 19.77 -25.12 15.26
C LEU A 8 21.15 -25.76 15.08
N ALA A 9 22.13 -25.40 15.92
CA ALA A 9 23.47 -26.01 15.89
C ALA A 9 23.46 -27.51 16.22
N ALA A 10 22.62 -27.93 17.17
CA ALA A 10 22.47 -29.33 17.52
C ALA A 10 21.79 -30.13 16.39
N ALA A 11 20.80 -29.57 15.71
CA ALA A 11 20.08 -30.23 14.62
C ALA A 11 21.00 -30.57 13.42
N ILE A 12 21.98 -29.69 13.09
CA ILE A 12 22.96 -29.96 12.03
C ILE A 12 23.85 -31.19 12.37
N GLN A 13 24.16 -31.38 13.64
CA GLN A 13 25.07 -32.46 14.10
C GLN A 13 24.35 -33.78 14.38
N THR A 14 23.00 -33.78 14.40
CA THR A 14 22.19 -34.93 14.80
C THR A 14 21.71 -35.64 13.53
N PRO A 15 21.88 -36.99 13.44
CA PRO A 15 21.32 -37.76 12.32
C PRO A 15 19.81 -37.57 12.20
N LEU A 16 19.29 -37.57 10.96
CA LEU A 16 17.87 -37.32 10.65
C LEU A 16 16.89 -38.12 11.49
N LYS A 17 17.19 -39.45 11.68
CA LYS A 17 16.32 -40.34 12.48
C LYS A 17 16.20 -39.91 13.93
N ASP A 18 17.31 -39.44 14.51
CA ASP A 18 17.37 -39.01 15.90
C ASP A 18 16.72 -37.61 16.06
N SER A 19 16.85 -36.75 15.05
CA SER A 19 16.15 -35.47 14.99
C SER A 19 14.64 -35.63 14.87
N LEU A 20 14.14 -36.49 13.99
CA LEU A 20 12.72 -36.84 13.88
C LEU A 20 12.16 -37.38 15.20
N ALA A 21 12.87 -38.28 15.85
CA ALA A 21 12.47 -38.86 17.14
C ALA A 21 12.44 -37.80 18.26
N PHE A 22 13.42 -36.87 18.26
CA PHE A 22 13.50 -35.79 19.25
C PHE A 22 12.31 -34.83 19.20
N TYR A 23 11.83 -34.53 18.00
CA TYR A 23 10.69 -33.61 17.78
C TYR A 23 9.34 -34.37 17.67
N HIS A 24 9.30 -35.65 18.08
CA HIS A 24 8.12 -36.51 18.06
C HIS A 24 7.42 -36.60 16.69
N THR A 25 8.17 -36.44 15.58
CA THR A 25 7.65 -36.48 14.22
C THR A 25 8.15 -37.67 13.42
N SER A 26 7.55 -37.94 12.28
CA SER A 26 7.92 -39.00 11.34
C SER A 26 7.90 -38.51 9.90
N LEU A 27 8.35 -39.32 8.93
CA LEU A 27 8.24 -38.98 7.51
C LEU A 27 6.77 -38.84 7.01
N LYS A 28 5.79 -39.20 7.84
CA LYS A 28 4.37 -38.93 7.59
C LYS A 28 3.88 -37.64 8.20
N GLY A 29 4.76 -36.87 8.85
CA GLY A 29 4.42 -35.66 9.58
C GLY A 29 3.87 -35.93 10.98
N LEU A 30 3.37 -34.90 11.63
CA LEU A 30 2.74 -34.92 12.95
C LEU A 30 1.27 -35.34 12.82
N ASP A 31 0.73 -35.97 13.88
CA ASP A 31 -0.69 -36.14 14.08
C ASP A 31 -1.29 -34.95 14.86
N GLN A 32 -2.63 -34.90 14.98
CA GLN A 32 -3.32 -33.74 15.59
C GLN A 32 -2.96 -33.57 17.09
N GLU A 33 -2.75 -34.65 17.83
CA GLU A 33 -2.39 -34.60 19.26
C GLU A 33 -0.97 -34.03 19.44
N GLN A 34 -0.03 -34.48 18.60
CA GLN A 34 1.35 -33.97 18.57
C GLN A 34 1.44 -32.50 18.17
N VAL A 35 0.58 -32.04 17.25
CA VAL A 35 0.49 -30.61 16.86
C VAL A 35 0.08 -29.75 18.05
N GLU A 36 -0.93 -30.18 18.82
CA GLU A 36 -1.37 -29.43 20.01
C GLU A 36 -0.28 -29.43 21.11
N GLU A 37 0.37 -30.57 21.36
CA GLU A 37 1.48 -30.68 22.32
C GLU A 37 2.65 -29.77 21.92
N ASN A 38 3.05 -29.78 20.65
CA ASN A 38 4.16 -28.94 20.17
C ASN A 38 3.79 -27.45 20.16
N ARG A 39 2.53 -27.09 19.92
CA ARG A 39 2.06 -25.71 20.05
C ARG A 39 2.15 -25.21 21.48
N ASP A 40 1.78 -26.04 22.46
CA ASP A 40 1.86 -25.67 23.87
C ASP A 40 3.33 -25.56 24.36
N LEU A 41 4.23 -26.38 23.79
CA LEU A 41 5.66 -26.39 24.18
C LEU A 41 6.48 -25.26 23.53
N TYR A 42 6.25 -24.94 22.26
CA TYR A 42 7.10 -24.07 21.44
C TYR A 42 6.40 -22.79 20.98
N GLY A 43 5.08 -22.64 21.19
CA GLY A 43 4.28 -21.49 20.79
C GLY A 43 3.77 -21.57 19.34
N GLU A 44 3.15 -20.50 18.90
CA GLU A 44 2.64 -20.29 17.54
C GLU A 44 3.71 -19.67 16.64
N ASN A 45 3.59 -19.84 15.33
CA ASN A 45 4.52 -19.27 14.35
C ASN A 45 4.18 -17.80 14.04
N THR A 46 4.11 -16.98 15.08
CA THR A 46 3.83 -15.53 14.98
C THR A 46 5.01 -14.75 15.54
N ILE A 47 5.52 -13.79 14.75
CA ILE A 47 6.53 -12.84 15.23
C ILE A 47 5.80 -11.70 15.93
N THR A 48 6.16 -11.47 17.19
CA THR A 48 5.65 -10.34 17.98
C THR A 48 6.30 -9.05 17.48
N LYS A 49 5.64 -8.35 16.58
CA LYS A 49 6.06 -7.02 16.12
C LYS A 49 5.96 -6.06 17.29
N GLY A 50 7.10 -5.75 17.93
CA GLY A 50 7.20 -4.79 19.03
C GLY A 50 6.20 -5.04 20.17
N GLN A 51 6.49 -4.59 21.39
CA GLN A 51 5.46 -4.60 22.43
C GLN A 51 4.28 -3.72 21.96
N GLU A 52 3.09 -4.31 21.81
CA GLU A 52 1.87 -3.52 21.63
C GLU A 52 1.86 -2.44 22.70
N ASP A 53 1.81 -1.19 22.27
CA ASP A 53 1.81 -0.08 23.19
C ASP A 53 0.70 -0.26 24.22
N SER A 54 1.09 -0.29 25.51
CA SER A 54 0.14 -0.42 26.61
C SER A 54 -0.98 0.60 26.44
N ILE A 55 -2.22 0.23 26.73
CA ILE A 55 -3.38 1.13 26.71
C ILE A 55 -3.07 2.43 27.48
N PHE A 56 -2.31 2.34 28.57
CA PHE A 56 -1.88 3.52 29.34
C PHE A 56 -0.92 4.42 28.55
N LYS A 57 -0.01 3.86 27.75
CA LYS A 57 0.89 4.63 26.88
C LYS A 57 0.09 5.34 25.78
N LYS A 58 -0.85 4.65 25.14
CA LYS A 58 -1.75 5.24 24.12
C LYS A 58 -2.60 6.38 24.72
N ILE A 59 -3.17 6.21 25.92
CA ILE A 59 -3.90 7.28 26.62
C ILE A 59 -2.96 8.46 26.91
N TYR A 60 -1.74 8.21 27.39
CA TYR A 60 -0.76 9.24 27.66
C TYR A 60 -0.39 10.04 26.41
N GLU A 61 -0.06 9.37 25.31
CA GLU A 61 0.30 10.00 24.04
C GLU A 61 -0.88 10.73 23.38
N SER A 62 -2.10 10.23 23.52
CA SER A 62 -3.31 10.90 23.03
C SER A 62 -3.63 12.18 23.83
N ILE A 63 -3.31 12.23 25.12
CA ILE A 63 -3.58 13.39 26.00
C ILE A 63 -2.39 14.35 26.03
N ILE A 64 -1.16 13.84 26.14
CA ILE A 64 0.05 14.65 26.31
C ILE A 64 0.77 14.82 24.97
N ASN A 65 0.61 15.99 24.37
CA ASN A 65 1.31 16.40 23.15
C ASN A 65 1.76 17.87 23.31
N PRO A 66 2.63 18.41 22.44
CA PRO A 66 3.15 19.77 22.57
C PRO A 66 2.07 20.84 22.75
N PHE A 67 0.90 20.66 22.12
CA PHE A 67 -0.20 21.64 22.16
C PHE A 67 -0.98 21.55 23.46
N THR A 68 -1.32 20.35 23.93
CA THR A 68 -1.99 20.17 25.22
C THR A 68 -1.10 20.60 26.38
N ILE A 69 0.23 20.47 26.27
CA ILE A 69 1.18 21.02 27.26
C ILE A 69 1.05 22.55 27.33
N ILE A 70 0.98 23.24 26.19
CA ILE A 70 0.79 24.71 26.18
C ILE A 70 -0.56 25.08 26.83
N LEU A 71 -1.64 24.35 26.50
CA LEU A 71 -2.95 24.55 27.11
C LEU A 71 -2.91 24.33 28.65
N LEU A 72 -2.21 23.28 29.12
CA LEU A 72 -2.04 23.03 30.54
C LEU A 72 -1.18 24.13 31.21
N VAL A 73 -0.19 24.68 30.50
CA VAL A 73 0.58 25.85 30.98
C VAL A 73 -0.33 27.07 31.10
N ILE A 74 -1.19 27.32 30.09
CA ILE A 74 -2.18 28.42 30.13
C ILE A 74 -3.17 28.20 31.31
N ALA A 75 -3.66 26.97 31.50
CA ALA A 75 -4.53 26.62 32.61
C ALA A 75 -3.84 26.87 33.98
N PHE A 76 -2.56 26.51 34.09
CA PHE A 76 -1.77 26.76 35.28
C PHE A 76 -1.55 28.27 35.56
N ILE A 77 -1.16 29.02 34.52
CA ILE A 77 -1.01 30.48 34.62
C ILE A 77 -2.35 31.12 35.04
N SER A 78 -3.45 30.72 34.39
CA SER A 78 -4.80 31.19 34.74
C SER A 78 -5.20 30.83 36.17
N LEU A 79 -4.82 29.65 36.67
CA LEU A 79 -5.06 29.25 38.06
C LEU A 79 -4.28 30.14 39.05
N VAL A 80 -3.00 30.39 38.77
CA VAL A 80 -2.14 31.26 39.57
C VAL A 80 -2.70 32.68 39.64
N THR A 81 -3.09 33.25 38.50
CA THR A 81 -3.58 34.63 38.40
C THR A 81 -4.97 34.83 39.00
N ASN A 82 -5.89 33.91 38.65
CA ASN A 82 -7.31 34.08 39.02
C ASN A 82 -7.69 33.44 40.35
N VAL A 83 -6.80 32.65 40.97
CA VAL A 83 -7.06 32.03 42.28
C VAL A 83 -6.00 32.44 43.31
N TRP A 84 -4.70 32.23 43.04
CA TRP A 84 -3.65 32.49 44.06
C TRP A 84 -3.28 33.95 44.21
N LEU A 85 -3.27 34.72 43.14
CA LEU A 85 -2.97 36.16 43.16
C LEU A 85 -4.24 37.03 43.18
N ALA A 86 -5.43 36.43 43.11
CA ALA A 86 -6.71 37.13 43.17
C ALA A 86 -6.93 37.77 44.54
N LYS A 87 -7.67 38.88 44.57
CA LYS A 87 -8.07 39.50 45.87
C LYS A 87 -9.04 38.57 46.60
N PRO A 88 -8.96 38.51 47.96
CA PRO A 88 -9.87 37.68 48.75
C PRO A 88 -11.35 37.92 48.41
N GLY A 89 -12.06 36.82 47.96
CA GLY A 89 -13.47 36.87 47.57
C GLY A 89 -13.71 37.14 46.09
N GLN A 90 -12.65 37.17 45.24
CA GLN A 90 -12.72 37.30 43.79
C GLN A 90 -12.00 36.12 43.08
N GLU A 91 -11.80 35.01 43.78
CA GLU A 91 -11.16 33.80 43.21
C GLU A 91 -12.09 33.12 42.20
N ASP A 92 -11.61 32.95 40.97
CA ASP A 92 -12.38 32.34 39.88
C ASP A 92 -11.56 31.26 39.12
N PRO A 93 -11.67 29.97 39.48
CA PRO A 93 -10.95 28.87 38.83
C PRO A 93 -11.60 28.43 37.51
N THR A 94 -12.71 29.04 37.13
CA THR A 94 -13.57 28.58 35.99
C THR A 94 -12.80 28.41 34.69
N THR A 95 -11.97 29.39 34.32
CA THR A 95 -11.20 29.35 33.11
C THR A 95 -10.22 28.16 33.07
N SER A 96 -9.51 27.91 34.18
CA SER A 96 -8.58 26.80 34.30
C SER A 96 -9.29 25.45 34.22
N ILE A 97 -10.44 25.31 34.88
CA ILE A 97 -11.26 24.11 34.87
C ILE A 97 -11.76 23.83 33.42
N ILE A 98 -12.25 24.86 32.71
CA ILE A 98 -12.72 24.71 31.31
C ILE A 98 -11.59 24.20 30.43
N ILE A 99 -10.39 24.79 30.50
CA ILE A 99 -9.25 24.38 29.68
C ILE A 99 -8.89 22.92 29.96
N VAL A 100 -8.84 22.48 31.19
CA VAL A 100 -8.56 21.08 31.55
C VAL A 100 -9.64 20.15 31.03
N VAL A 101 -10.91 20.51 31.18
CA VAL A 101 -12.04 19.70 30.60
C VAL A 101 -11.94 19.59 29.09
N LEU A 102 -11.61 20.68 28.38
CA LEU A 102 -11.44 20.68 26.93
C LEU A 102 -10.25 19.81 26.51
N VAL A 103 -9.13 19.85 27.24
CA VAL A 103 -7.97 18.95 26.99
C VAL A 103 -8.38 17.48 27.15
N LEU A 104 -9.16 17.16 28.19
CA LEU A 104 -9.63 15.79 28.41
C LEU A 104 -10.61 15.32 27.31
N ILE A 105 -11.51 16.20 26.86
CA ILE A 105 -12.44 15.89 25.75
C ILE A 105 -11.66 15.68 24.45
N SER A 106 -10.75 16.58 24.10
CA SER A 106 -9.93 16.48 22.90
C SER A 106 -9.06 15.21 22.91
N GLY A 107 -8.38 14.93 24.04
CA GLY A 107 -7.59 13.71 24.23
C GLY A 107 -8.44 12.44 24.14
N GLY A 108 -9.63 12.44 24.73
CA GLY A 108 -10.58 11.31 24.67
C GLY A 108 -11.06 11.02 23.24
N ILE A 109 -11.34 12.05 22.45
CA ILE A 109 -11.72 11.90 21.03
C ILE A 109 -10.56 11.31 20.23
N ARG A 110 -9.32 11.80 20.42
CA ARG A 110 -8.13 11.24 19.78
C ARG A 110 -7.94 9.77 20.13
N PHE A 111 -7.99 9.43 21.40
CA PHE A 111 -7.85 8.05 21.88
C PHE A 111 -8.87 7.10 21.25
N VAL A 112 -10.15 7.48 21.22
CA VAL A 112 -11.20 6.65 20.59
C VAL A 112 -10.95 6.46 19.08
N GLN A 113 -10.48 7.49 18.41
CA GLN A 113 -10.19 7.41 16.98
C GLN A 113 -8.94 6.58 16.68
N GLU A 114 -7.90 6.70 17.48
CA GLU A 114 -6.69 5.89 17.38
C GLU A 114 -7.01 4.40 17.56
N LEU A 115 -7.80 4.05 18.58
CA LEU A 115 -8.28 2.68 18.78
C LEU A 115 -9.08 2.14 17.58
N ARG A 116 -9.90 2.98 16.93
CA ARG A 116 -10.66 2.57 15.74
C ARG A 116 -9.76 2.37 14.53
N SER A 117 -8.75 3.20 14.36
CA SER A 117 -7.77 3.10 13.30
C SER A 117 -6.93 1.83 13.44
N ASP A 118 -6.41 1.55 14.64
CA ASP A 118 -5.64 0.34 14.95
C ASP A 118 -6.43 -0.93 14.65
N LYS A 119 -7.70 -0.97 15.10
CA LYS A 119 -8.58 -2.10 14.79
C LYS A 119 -8.82 -2.28 13.30
N ALA A 120 -8.97 -1.19 12.55
CA ALA A 120 -9.16 -1.26 11.10
C ALA A 120 -7.92 -1.85 10.42
N THR A 121 -6.73 -1.38 10.78
CA THR A 121 -5.45 -1.87 10.23
C THR A 121 -5.21 -3.34 10.58
N THR A 122 -5.43 -3.74 11.83
CA THR A 122 -5.27 -5.14 12.27
C THR A 122 -6.24 -6.08 11.55
N ASN A 123 -7.49 -5.66 11.32
CA ASN A 123 -8.46 -6.49 10.60
C ASN A 123 -8.10 -6.64 9.11
N LEU A 124 -7.49 -5.64 8.50
CA LEU A 124 -7.07 -5.68 7.10
C LEU A 124 -5.86 -6.59 6.91
N SER A 125 -4.86 -6.55 7.80
CA SER A 125 -3.71 -7.44 7.73
C SER A 125 -4.09 -8.93 7.84
N LYS A 126 -5.17 -9.25 8.56
CA LYS A 126 -5.71 -10.62 8.65
C LYS A 126 -6.44 -11.10 7.38
N MET A 127 -6.72 -10.26 6.42
CA MET A 127 -7.36 -10.67 5.14
C MET A 127 -6.37 -11.30 4.16
N ILE A 128 -5.07 -11.13 4.39
CA ILE A 128 -4.01 -11.70 3.58
C ILE A 128 -3.38 -12.83 4.40
N VAL A 129 -3.57 -14.05 3.95
CA VAL A 129 -3.03 -15.24 4.62
C VAL A 129 -1.98 -15.85 3.71
N ASN A 130 -0.71 -15.87 4.16
CA ASN A 130 0.31 -16.68 3.54
C ASN A 130 0.13 -18.13 4.00
N THR A 131 0.22 -19.09 3.08
CA THR A 131 0.05 -20.51 3.35
C THR A 131 1.36 -21.26 3.13
N ALA A 132 1.50 -22.42 3.75
CA ALA A 132 2.59 -23.34 3.50
C ALA A 132 2.04 -24.74 3.25
N THR A 133 2.68 -25.49 2.34
CA THR A 133 2.34 -26.89 2.09
C THR A 133 2.99 -27.75 3.17
N VAL A 134 2.16 -28.39 3.98
CA VAL A 134 2.57 -29.19 5.14
C VAL A 134 2.16 -30.66 4.97
N ILE A 135 3.00 -31.56 5.43
CA ILE A 135 2.67 -32.98 5.49
C ILE A 135 2.29 -33.33 6.94
N ARG A 136 1.01 -33.67 7.19
CA ARG A 136 0.50 -34.18 8.46
C ARG A 136 -0.30 -35.47 8.23
N ASP A 137 -0.17 -36.45 9.07
CA ASP A 137 -0.81 -37.79 8.92
C ASP A 137 -0.58 -38.44 7.55
N GLY A 138 0.52 -38.15 6.88
CA GLY A 138 0.89 -38.64 5.55
C GLY A 138 0.11 -37.96 4.39
N LEU A 139 -0.66 -36.91 4.66
CA LEU A 139 -1.40 -36.13 3.68
C LEU A 139 -0.78 -34.75 3.52
N GLU A 140 -0.66 -34.28 2.28
CA GLU A 140 -0.28 -32.93 1.97
C GLU A 140 -1.49 -32.01 2.12
N GLN A 141 -1.34 -30.91 2.84
CA GLN A 141 -2.36 -29.89 3.05
C GLN A 141 -1.76 -28.50 3.08
N GLU A 142 -2.50 -27.52 2.58
CA GLU A 142 -2.13 -26.12 2.73
C GLU A 142 -2.67 -25.58 4.04
N LEU A 143 -1.78 -25.00 4.86
CA LEU A 143 -2.12 -24.38 6.14
C LEU A 143 -1.60 -22.95 6.19
N PRO A 144 -2.30 -22.04 6.90
CA PRO A 144 -1.75 -20.74 7.26
C PRO A 144 -0.38 -20.88 7.94
N ILE A 145 0.55 -19.98 7.58
CA ILE A 145 1.92 -20.03 8.15
C ILE A 145 1.91 -19.92 9.68
N ASP A 146 0.98 -19.17 10.25
CA ASP A 146 0.84 -19.00 11.69
C ASP A 146 0.37 -20.26 12.44
N GLU A 147 -0.19 -21.24 11.73
CA GLU A 147 -0.60 -22.54 12.30
C GLU A 147 0.52 -23.59 12.34
N LEU A 148 1.71 -23.26 11.81
CA LEU A 148 2.87 -24.15 11.83
C LEU A 148 3.41 -24.31 13.26
N VAL A 149 3.87 -25.53 13.54
CA VAL A 149 4.50 -25.86 14.82
C VAL A 149 5.88 -26.51 14.60
N VAL A 150 6.72 -26.50 15.60
CA VAL A 150 8.01 -27.21 15.58
C VAL A 150 7.76 -28.71 15.35
N GLY A 151 8.51 -29.31 14.42
CA GLY A 151 8.34 -30.73 14.03
C GLY A 151 7.47 -30.94 12.80
N ASP A 152 6.74 -29.92 12.30
CA ASP A 152 6.02 -30.00 11.02
C ASP A 152 6.97 -30.28 9.86
N LEU A 153 6.49 -31.04 8.87
CA LEU A 153 7.18 -31.26 7.62
C LEU A 153 6.61 -30.34 6.56
N VAL A 154 7.46 -29.47 6.01
CA VAL A 154 7.07 -28.50 4.96
C VAL A 154 7.69 -28.87 3.62
N LYS A 155 6.93 -28.74 2.55
CA LYS A 155 7.42 -28.77 1.15
C LYS A 155 7.64 -27.35 0.68
N LEU A 156 8.80 -27.11 0.08
CA LEU A 156 9.24 -25.83 -0.42
C LEU A 156 9.53 -25.95 -1.92
N SER A 157 9.07 -24.98 -2.68
CA SER A 157 9.23 -24.90 -4.13
C SER A 157 9.62 -23.48 -4.56
N ALA A 158 10.11 -23.31 -5.77
CA ALA A 158 10.46 -22.00 -6.30
C ALA A 158 9.27 -21.02 -6.20
N GLY A 159 9.50 -19.86 -5.60
CA GLY A 159 8.50 -18.83 -5.34
C GLY A 159 7.96 -18.80 -3.90
N ASP A 160 8.15 -19.86 -3.14
CA ASP A 160 7.71 -19.92 -1.74
C ASP A 160 8.62 -19.05 -0.85
N MET A 161 8.04 -18.45 0.15
CA MET A 161 8.77 -17.92 1.31
C MET A 161 8.95 -19.02 2.33
N ILE A 162 10.16 -19.13 2.89
CA ILE A 162 10.43 -20.09 3.95
C ILE A 162 9.68 -19.67 5.21
N PRO A 163 8.71 -20.51 5.68
CA PRO A 163 7.71 -20.07 6.65
C PRO A 163 8.20 -20.09 8.11
N ALA A 164 9.31 -20.76 8.38
CA ALA A 164 9.91 -20.94 9.72
C ALA A 164 11.39 -21.30 9.57
N ASP A 165 12.18 -21.36 10.64
CA ASP A 165 13.54 -21.89 10.53
C ASP A 165 13.48 -23.42 10.39
N VAL A 166 14.02 -23.92 9.29
CA VAL A 166 13.87 -25.32 8.90
C VAL A 166 15.20 -26.01 8.62
N ILE A 167 15.22 -27.36 8.76
CA ILE A 167 16.33 -28.21 8.33
C ILE A 167 15.90 -29.06 7.14
N LEU A 168 16.72 -29.06 6.09
CA LEU A 168 16.46 -29.74 4.83
C LEU A 168 16.88 -31.23 4.94
N PHE A 169 16.02 -32.14 4.55
CA PHE A 169 16.35 -33.55 4.45
C PHE A 169 16.20 -34.15 3.04
N GLU A 170 15.47 -33.46 2.17
CA GLU A 170 15.51 -33.64 0.72
C GLU A 170 15.65 -32.31 0.04
N SER A 171 16.57 -32.19 -0.92
CA SER A 171 16.76 -31.00 -1.72
C SER A 171 17.19 -31.38 -3.13
N ARG A 172 16.70 -30.61 -4.14
CA ARG A 172 17.04 -30.77 -5.55
C ARG A 172 17.20 -29.37 -6.16
N ASP A 173 18.43 -29.04 -6.52
CA ASP A 173 18.81 -27.73 -7.08
C ASP A 173 18.16 -26.56 -6.34
N PHE A 174 18.22 -26.64 -5.01
CA PHE A 174 17.47 -25.76 -4.12
C PHE A 174 18.31 -24.53 -3.76
N PHE A 175 17.95 -23.38 -4.34
CA PHE A 175 18.61 -22.09 -4.13
C PHE A 175 17.71 -21.13 -3.37
N VAL A 176 18.29 -20.50 -2.35
CA VAL A 176 17.57 -19.58 -1.46
C VAL A 176 18.25 -18.22 -1.44
N GLN A 177 17.48 -17.16 -1.57
CA GLN A 177 17.96 -15.80 -1.39
C GLN A 177 17.82 -15.39 0.08
N GLN A 178 18.95 -15.10 0.73
CA GLN A 178 19.03 -14.76 2.16
C GLN A 178 19.31 -13.28 2.41
N SER A 179 19.08 -12.41 1.43
CA SER A 179 19.40 -10.97 1.50
C SER A 179 18.83 -10.24 2.71
N GLY A 180 17.65 -10.64 3.19
CA GLY A 180 17.03 -10.09 4.40
C GLY A 180 17.81 -10.35 5.70
N LEU A 181 18.64 -11.40 5.73
CA LEU A 181 19.43 -11.80 6.89
C LEU A 181 20.94 -11.50 6.75
N THR A 182 21.46 -11.61 5.54
CA THR A 182 22.91 -11.47 5.27
C THR A 182 23.28 -10.14 4.61
N GLY A 183 22.34 -9.46 3.97
CA GLY A 183 22.57 -8.29 3.11
C GLY A 183 23.08 -8.64 1.70
N GLU A 184 23.42 -9.93 1.44
CA GLU A 184 23.94 -10.40 0.16
C GLU A 184 22.77 -10.77 -0.77
N SER A 185 22.82 -10.31 -2.03
CA SER A 185 21.74 -10.54 -3.00
C SER A 185 21.85 -11.86 -3.76
N ASP A 186 23.01 -12.52 -3.71
CA ASP A 186 23.25 -13.75 -4.42
C ASP A 186 22.46 -14.92 -3.81
N ALA A 187 21.92 -15.78 -4.68
CA ALA A 187 21.23 -16.98 -4.25
C ALA A 187 22.25 -18.04 -3.78
N VAL A 188 21.99 -18.62 -2.62
CA VAL A 188 22.85 -19.64 -1.99
C VAL A 188 22.24 -21.01 -2.17
N GLU A 189 23.03 -21.97 -2.66
CA GLU A 189 22.60 -23.36 -2.73
C GLU A 189 22.48 -23.98 -1.34
N LYS A 190 21.36 -24.67 -1.09
CA LYS A 190 21.07 -25.37 0.15
C LYS A 190 20.91 -26.86 -0.12
N LEU A 191 21.61 -27.67 0.66
CA LEU A 191 21.70 -29.11 0.49
C LEU A 191 20.99 -29.87 1.62
N ALA A 192 20.47 -31.03 1.31
CA ALA A 192 19.92 -31.91 2.34
C ALA A 192 21.00 -32.33 3.37
N LEU A 193 20.61 -32.53 4.62
CA LEU A 193 21.50 -32.84 5.74
C LEU A 193 22.49 -33.97 5.46
N ASN A 194 22.10 -34.97 4.69
CA ASN A 194 22.93 -36.12 4.31
C ASN A 194 23.96 -35.80 3.20
N LYS A 195 23.86 -34.69 2.52
CA LYS A 195 24.75 -34.24 1.44
C LYS A 195 25.62 -33.04 1.85
N ALA A 196 25.28 -32.36 2.94
CA ALA A 196 26.00 -31.18 3.42
C ALA A 196 27.44 -31.56 3.88
N THR A 197 28.39 -30.77 3.40
CA THR A 197 29.84 -31.07 3.53
C THR A 197 30.51 -30.36 4.70
N SER A 198 29.96 -29.29 5.21
CA SER A 198 30.58 -28.45 6.23
C SER A 198 30.17 -28.84 7.66
N GLN A 199 31.09 -29.47 8.40
CA GLN A 199 30.91 -29.75 9.83
C GLN A 199 31.48 -28.67 10.77
N ASN A 200 32.21 -27.69 10.27
CA ASN A 200 32.74 -26.57 11.04
C ASN A 200 32.17 -25.25 10.50
N ILE A 201 31.06 -24.81 11.09
CA ILE A 201 30.31 -23.63 10.67
C ILE A 201 30.66 -22.48 11.61
N GLU A 202 31.26 -21.41 11.08
CA GLU A 202 31.52 -20.18 11.84
C GLU A 202 30.23 -19.40 12.10
N SER A 203 29.27 -19.48 11.17
CA SER A 203 27.95 -18.83 11.23
C SER A 203 26.84 -19.82 10.86
N LEU A 204 25.74 -19.84 11.62
CA LEU A 204 24.55 -20.65 11.29
C LEU A 204 23.93 -20.29 9.93
N LEU A 205 24.08 -19.03 9.48
CA LEU A 205 23.56 -18.55 8.19
C LEU A 205 24.29 -19.20 6.99
N GLU A 206 25.54 -19.67 7.19
CA GLU A 206 26.34 -20.35 6.17
C GLU A 206 26.02 -21.85 6.09
N ALA A 207 25.22 -22.39 7.01
CA ALA A 207 24.87 -23.79 7.03
C ALA A 207 24.12 -24.19 5.75
N GLU A 208 24.68 -25.17 5.01
CA GLU A 208 24.08 -25.67 3.77
C GLU A 208 22.72 -26.36 3.99
N SER A 209 22.52 -26.98 5.17
CA SER A 209 21.29 -27.73 5.49
C SER A 209 20.21 -26.95 6.23
N LEU A 210 20.44 -25.67 6.56
CA LEU A 210 19.46 -24.81 7.19
C LEU A 210 18.92 -23.77 6.21
N ALA A 211 17.62 -23.53 6.30
CA ALA A 211 16.96 -22.43 5.65
C ALA A 211 16.11 -21.65 6.68
N PHE A 212 16.04 -20.35 6.55
CA PHE A 212 15.58 -19.45 7.61
C PHE A 212 14.30 -18.73 7.23
N MET A 213 13.44 -18.48 8.21
CA MET A 213 12.19 -17.75 8.05
C MET A 213 12.40 -16.40 7.34
N GLY A 214 11.49 -16.08 6.43
CA GLY A 214 11.52 -14.82 5.69
C GLY A 214 12.52 -14.75 4.53
N THR A 215 13.22 -15.86 4.23
CA THR A 215 14.04 -16.00 3.02
C THR A 215 13.22 -16.64 1.89
N ASN A 216 13.62 -16.42 0.63
CA ASN A 216 12.82 -16.82 -0.52
C ASN A 216 13.49 -17.93 -1.33
N VAL A 217 12.69 -18.89 -1.78
CA VAL A 217 13.15 -19.95 -2.68
C VAL A 217 13.19 -19.41 -4.11
N ILE A 218 14.39 -19.39 -4.71
CA ILE A 218 14.58 -18.89 -6.09
C ILE A 218 14.39 -20.00 -7.11
N SER A 219 14.95 -21.20 -6.82
CA SER A 219 14.81 -22.35 -7.71
C SER A 219 14.84 -23.66 -6.94
N GLY A 220 14.41 -24.75 -7.61
CA GLY A 220 14.41 -26.09 -7.06
C GLY A 220 13.24 -26.41 -6.14
N SER A 221 13.40 -27.52 -5.41
CA SER A 221 12.41 -27.97 -4.42
C SER A 221 13.09 -28.65 -3.24
N ALA A 222 12.46 -28.59 -2.06
CA ALA A 222 12.96 -29.24 -0.86
C ALA A 222 11.84 -29.74 0.03
N THR A 223 12.15 -30.78 0.85
CA THR A 223 11.33 -31.16 1.98
C THR A 223 12.13 -30.92 3.26
N ALA A 224 11.53 -30.23 4.21
CA ALA A 224 12.20 -29.72 5.40
C ALA A 224 11.36 -29.92 6.65
N MET A 225 12.02 -29.95 7.82
CA MET A 225 11.36 -30.01 9.13
C MET A 225 11.52 -28.67 9.86
N VAL A 226 10.44 -28.19 10.44
CA VAL A 226 10.42 -26.96 11.24
C VAL A 226 11.17 -27.17 12.55
N LEU A 227 12.17 -26.29 12.82
CA LEU A 227 13.01 -26.34 14.04
C LEU A 227 12.69 -25.21 15.02
N ALA A 228 12.29 -24.04 14.51
CA ALA A 228 11.92 -22.88 15.33
C ALA A 228 10.80 -22.11 14.65
N VAL A 229 9.90 -21.53 15.45
CA VAL A 229 8.70 -20.80 15.03
C VAL A 229 8.65 -19.43 15.68
N GLY A 230 8.02 -18.47 15.03
CA GLY A 230 7.71 -17.14 15.55
C GLY A 230 8.93 -16.38 16.09
N ASP A 231 8.82 -15.88 17.31
CA ASP A 231 9.87 -15.09 17.98
C ASP A 231 11.18 -15.89 18.23
N ASP A 232 11.11 -17.19 18.20
CA ASP A 232 12.24 -18.11 18.37
C ASP A 232 13.03 -18.32 17.07
N THR A 233 12.62 -17.78 15.94
CA THR A 233 13.35 -17.84 14.68
C THR A 233 14.51 -16.83 14.63
N MET A 234 15.45 -17.03 13.68
CA MET A 234 16.53 -16.06 13.45
C MET A 234 15.96 -14.67 13.07
N MET A 235 14.90 -14.64 12.28
CA MET A 235 14.20 -13.40 11.90
C MET A 235 13.51 -12.77 13.10
N GLY A 236 12.79 -13.54 13.92
CA GLY A 236 12.15 -13.05 15.14
C GLY A 236 13.15 -12.43 16.12
N ALA A 237 14.32 -13.04 16.31
CA ALA A 237 15.39 -12.49 17.15
C ALA A 237 15.97 -11.15 16.62
N ILE A 238 16.03 -10.98 15.29
CA ILE A 238 16.45 -9.73 14.63
C ILE A 238 15.37 -8.66 14.84
N GLU A 239 14.10 -9.00 14.58
CA GLU A 239 12.96 -8.06 14.68
C GLU A 239 12.79 -7.50 16.11
N GLN A 240 13.03 -8.30 17.13
CA GLN A 240 13.02 -7.85 18.54
C GLN A 240 14.16 -6.86 18.87
N THR A 241 15.28 -6.90 18.14
CA THR A 241 16.43 -5.99 18.35
C THR A 241 16.40 -4.75 17.49
N LEU A 242 15.69 -4.78 16.37
CA LEU A 242 15.53 -3.64 15.49
C LEU A 242 14.45 -2.71 16.05
N ASN A 243 14.88 -1.59 16.65
CA ASN A 243 14.03 -0.41 16.71
C ASN A 243 13.82 0.04 15.26
N THR A 244 12.67 -0.24 14.70
CA THR A 244 12.30 0.13 13.34
C THR A 244 12.29 1.65 13.18
N TYR A 245 13.38 2.19 12.65
CA TYR A 245 13.40 3.51 12.05
C TYR A 245 12.86 3.35 10.63
N ASP A 246 11.57 3.49 10.46
CA ASP A 246 10.98 3.63 9.13
C ASP A 246 11.41 4.98 8.55
N GLU A 247 11.99 4.98 7.35
CA GLU A 247 12.26 6.25 6.63
C GLU A 247 10.93 6.94 6.35
N PRO A 248 10.83 8.26 6.66
CA PRO A 248 9.58 9.00 6.46
C PRO A 248 9.21 8.99 4.96
N THR A 249 7.97 8.67 4.68
CA THR A 249 7.40 8.67 3.32
C THR A 249 7.43 10.07 2.69
N SER A 250 7.24 10.16 1.38
CA SER A 250 7.11 11.45 0.68
C SER A 250 5.99 12.31 1.27
N PHE A 251 4.87 11.69 1.62
CA PHE A 251 3.76 12.35 2.29
C PHE A 251 4.14 12.89 3.67
N GLU A 252 4.79 12.10 4.51
CA GLU A 252 5.22 12.55 5.85
C GLU A 252 6.22 13.71 5.78
N ARG A 253 7.11 13.71 4.80
CA ARG A 253 8.04 14.83 4.54
C ARG A 253 7.30 16.10 4.17
N GLU A 254 6.31 16.03 3.27
CA GLU A 254 5.50 17.18 2.87
C GLU A 254 4.62 17.68 4.04
N MET A 255 4.03 16.78 4.82
CA MET A 255 3.25 17.13 6.02
C MET A 255 4.10 17.83 7.09
N ASN A 256 5.32 17.35 7.30
CA ASN A 256 6.29 18.03 8.18
C ASN A 256 6.63 19.44 7.65
N SER A 257 6.74 19.61 6.33
CA SER A 257 6.98 20.92 5.70
C SER A 257 5.83 21.90 5.98
N ILE A 258 4.57 21.43 5.89
CA ILE A 258 3.37 22.24 6.21
C ILE A 258 3.34 22.59 7.70
N SER A 259 3.62 21.63 8.56
CA SER A 259 3.69 21.86 10.01
C SER A 259 4.75 22.91 10.36
N TRP A 260 5.94 22.83 9.76
CA TRP A 260 6.99 23.83 9.91
C TRP A 260 6.60 25.22 9.38
N LEU A 261 5.84 25.30 8.29
CA LEU A 261 5.30 26.56 7.79
C LEU A 261 4.41 27.24 8.84
N LEU A 262 3.49 26.45 9.45
CA LEU A 262 2.58 26.96 10.50
C LEU A 262 3.32 27.36 11.77
N ILE A 263 4.31 26.59 12.20
CA ILE A 263 5.17 26.91 13.35
C ILE A 263 5.94 28.23 13.09
N ARG A 264 6.51 28.43 11.93
CA ARG A 264 7.19 29.69 11.57
C ARG A 264 6.22 30.89 11.60
N LEU A 265 4.99 30.70 11.10
CA LEU A 265 3.96 31.72 11.15
C LEU A 265 3.61 32.06 12.60
N MET A 266 3.42 31.05 13.43
CA MET A 266 3.15 31.22 14.88
C MET A 266 4.29 31.97 15.59
N LEU A 267 5.55 31.58 15.36
CA LEU A 267 6.73 32.26 15.95
C LEU A 267 6.84 33.74 15.61
N VAL A 268 6.29 34.19 14.49
CA VAL A 268 6.25 35.58 14.10
C VAL A 268 5.03 36.27 14.69
N MET A 269 3.86 35.66 14.63
CA MET A 269 2.58 36.31 14.94
C MET A 269 2.31 36.40 16.45
N VAL A 270 2.68 35.37 17.23
CA VAL A 270 2.44 35.40 18.70
C VAL A 270 3.17 36.54 19.41
N PRO A 271 4.47 36.84 19.14
CA PRO A 271 5.11 38.03 19.69
C PRO A 271 4.45 39.33 19.25
N ILE A 272 4.03 39.45 18.00
CA ILE A 272 3.36 40.69 17.52
C ILE A 272 2.05 40.91 18.27
N VAL A 273 1.22 39.86 18.44
CA VAL A 273 -0.03 39.92 19.19
C VAL A 273 0.23 40.26 20.68
N PHE A 274 1.26 39.64 21.27
CA PHE A 274 1.68 39.92 22.65
C PHE A 274 2.03 41.38 22.86
N PHE A 275 2.92 41.93 22.05
CA PHE A 275 3.32 43.34 22.17
C PHE A 275 2.20 44.31 21.81
N ALA A 276 1.38 43.98 20.78
CA ALA A 276 0.25 44.85 20.41
C ALA A 276 -0.73 44.99 21.59
N ASN A 277 -1.20 43.89 22.20
CA ASN A 277 -2.13 43.94 23.30
C ASN A 277 -1.48 44.51 24.59
N GLY A 278 -0.24 44.10 24.90
CA GLY A 278 0.46 44.64 26.09
C GLY A 278 0.65 46.14 26.03
N LEU A 279 0.89 46.74 24.87
CA LEU A 279 0.99 48.20 24.70
C LEU A 279 -0.37 48.88 24.69
N THR A 280 -1.42 48.23 24.25
CA THR A 280 -2.78 48.80 24.12
C THR A 280 -3.53 48.79 25.46
N ASP A 281 -3.52 47.66 26.16
CA ASP A 281 -4.27 47.46 27.43
C ASP A 281 -3.42 47.68 28.65
N GLY A 282 -2.09 47.58 28.58
CA GLY A 282 -1.18 47.72 29.69
C GLY A 282 -1.10 46.52 30.61
N ASP A 283 -1.94 45.50 30.43
CA ASP A 283 -1.90 44.21 31.13
C ASP A 283 -1.10 43.18 30.39
N TRP A 284 0.20 43.12 30.66
CA TRP A 284 1.15 42.20 29.99
C TRP A 284 0.86 40.73 30.29
N LEU A 285 0.21 40.42 31.42
CA LEU A 285 -0.10 39.04 31.77
C LEU A 285 -1.29 38.53 30.97
N GLU A 286 -2.35 39.31 30.86
CA GLU A 286 -3.53 38.99 30.05
C GLU A 286 -3.15 38.95 28.58
N ALA A 287 -2.33 39.90 28.09
CA ALA A 287 -1.76 39.89 26.74
C ALA A 287 -0.94 38.59 26.47
N GLY A 288 -0.17 38.10 27.47
CA GLY A 288 0.59 36.87 27.34
C GLY A 288 -0.29 35.62 27.24
N VAL A 289 -1.29 35.49 28.09
CA VAL A 289 -2.26 34.38 28.05
C VAL A 289 -3.03 34.40 26.73
N PHE A 290 -3.46 35.57 26.26
CA PHE A 290 -4.15 35.71 24.97
C PHE A 290 -3.25 35.34 23.80
N ALA A 291 -2.02 35.85 23.73
CA ALA A 291 -1.07 35.53 22.66
C ALA A 291 -0.73 34.04 22.62
N LEU A 292 -0.57 33.37 23.76
CA LEU A 292 -0.39 31.92 23.81
C LEU A 292 -1.64 31.16 23.33
N SER A 293 -2.84 31.64 23.67
CA SER A 293 -4.11 31.03 23.20
C SER A 293 -4.27 31.18 21.68
N VAL A 294 -3.87 32.30 21.11
CA VAL A 294 -3.79 32.52 19.67
C VAL A 294 -2.80 31.53 19.06
N GLY A 295 -1.64 31.33 19.65
CA GLY A 295 -0.64 30.38 19.18
C GLY A 295 -1.18 28.94 19.12
N VAL A 296 -1.91 28.50 20.14
CA VAL A 296 -2.58 27.19 20.20
C VAL A 296 -3.64 27.10 19.11
N GLY A 297 -4.49 28.11 18.95
CA GLY A 297 -5.54 28.12 17.93
C GLY A 297 -5.04 28.09 16.49
N LEU A 298 -3.74 28.38 16.24
CA LEU A 298 -3.10 28.31 14.94
C LEU A 298 -2.69 26.91 14.50
N THR A 299 -2.55 26.00 15.45
CA THR A 299 -2.05 24.66 15.20
C THR A 299 -3.23 23.74 14.90
N PRO A 300 -3.22 23.06 13.72
CA PRO A 300 -4.27 22.12 13.39
C PRO A 300 -4.08 20.82 14.19
N GLU A 301 -4.57 20.81 15.42
CA GLU A 301 -4.40 19.70 16.36
C GLU A 301 -4.99 18.38 15.85
N MET A 302 -6.06 18.46 15.05
CA MET A 302 -6.78 17.31 14.50
C MET A 302 -6.22 16.84 13.15
N LEU A 303 -5.18 17.48 12.59
CA LEU A 303 -4.66 17.16 11.27
C LEU A 303 -4.18 15.71 11.13
N PRO A 304 -3.29 15.19 12.02
CA PRO A 304 -2.87 13.79 11.92
C PRO A 304 -4.04 12.82 12.04
N MET A 305 -4.97 13.11 12.96
CA MET A 305 -6.13 12.27 13.20
C MET A 305 -7.09 12.19 12.00
N ILE A 306 -7.39 13.32 11.36
CA ILE A 306 -8.30 13.34 10.19
C ILE A 306 -7.66 12.64 8.99
N ILE A 307 -6.34 12.77 8.83
CA ILE A 307 -5.58 12.04 7.82
C ILE A 307 -5.70 10.54 8.05
N THR A 308 -5.35 10.07 9.26
CA THR A 308 -5.42 8.64 9.61
C THR A 308 -6.84 8.11 9.49
N ALA A 309 -7.85 8.88 9.91
CA ALA A 309 -9.26 8.50 9.75
C ALA A 309 -9.68 8.41 8.27
N SER A 310 -9.14 9.28 7.40
CA SER A 310 -9.39 9.24 5.95
C SER A 310 -8.77 8.00 5.32
N LEU A 311 -7.53 7.69 5.68
CA LEU A 311 -6.82 6.49 5.20
C LEU A 311 -7.50 5.21 5.70
N ALA A 312 -7.83 5.11 6.99
CA ALA A 312 -8.52 3.95 7.56
C ALA A 312 -9.90 3.73 6.93
N LYS A 313 -10.68 4.80 6.72
CA LYS A 313 -11.94 4.71 6.00
C LYS A 313 -11.74 4.26 4.55
N GLY A 314 -10.77 4.85 3.85
CA GLY A 314 -10.44 4.50 2.47
C GLY A 314 -10.09 3.03 2.34
N SER A 315 -9.22 2.52 3.21
CA SER A 315 -8.80 1.12 3.17
C SER A 315 -9.96 0.15 3.46
N ILE A 316 -10.90 0.50 4.37
CA ILE A 316 -12.11 -0.31 4.60
C ILE A 316 -13.03 -0.36 3.36
N ILE A 317 -13.18 0.76 2.66
CA ILE A 317 -13.97 0.81 1.42
C ILE A 317 -13.28 0.00 0.33
N MET A 318 -11.98 0.20 0.13
CA MET A 318 -11.17 -0.53 -0.84
C MET A 318 -11.21 -2.05 -0.59
N ALA A 319 -11.13 -2.49 0.67
CA ALA A 319 -11.22 -3.91 1.02
C ALA A 319 -12.59 -4.52 0.65
N LYS A 320 -13.70 -3.76 0.77
CA LYS A 320 -15.03 -4.20 0.29
C LYS A 320 -15.09 -4.32 -1.23
N GLU A 321 -14.33 -3.50 -1.93
CA GLU A 321 -14.16 -3.53 -3.39
C GLU A 321 -12.99 -4.46 -3.79
N LYS A 322 -12.56 -5.36 -2.88
CA LYS A 322 -11.54 -6.39 -3.10
C LYS A 322 -10.12 -5.87 -3.34
N VAL A 323 -9.82 -4.67 -2.87
CA VAL A 323 -8.49 -4.06 -2.86
C VAL A 323 -7.99 -3.98 -1.42
N VAL A 324 -7.05 -4.83 -1.04
CA VAL A 324 -6.48 -4.88 0.31
C VAL A 324 -5.18 -4.08 0.34
N ILE A 325 -5.11 -3.15 1.26
CA ILE A 325 -3.95 -2.27 1.45
C ILE A 325 -3.09 -2.80 2.59
N LYS A 326 -1.84 -3.15 2.32
CA LYS A 326 -0.86 -3.58 3.34
C LYS A 326 -0.26 -2.40 4.10
N LYS A 327 0.03 -1.31 3.40
CA LYS A 327 0.57 -0.05 3.97
C LYS A 327 -0.41 1.09 3.70
N LEU A 328 -0.95 1.71 4.76
CA LEU A 328 -1.97 2.77 4.61
C LEU A 328 -1.52 3.93 3.71
N ASN A 329 -0.23 4.26 3.72
CA ASN A 329 0.31 5.34 2.88
C ASN A 329 0.22 5.03 1.38
N ALA A 330 0.25 3.75 0.98
CA ALA A 330 0.09 3.33 -0.41
C ALA A 330 -1.27 3.72 -1.03
N ILE A 331 -2.30 4.02 -0.23
CA ILE A 331 -3.59 4.54 -0.73
C ILE A 331 -3.41 5.82 -1.53
N GLN A 332 -2.54 6.71 -1.05
CA GLN A 332 -2.29 8.00 -1.68
C GLN A 332 -1.48 7.84 -2.96
N ASP A 333 -0.42 7.03 -2.87
CA ASP A 333 0.46 6.76 -4.01
C ASP A 333 -0.32 6.03 -5.11
N LEU A 334 -1.23 5.09 -4.75
CA LEU A 334 -2.15 4.44 -5.70
C LEU A 334 -3.08 5.45 -6.40
N GLY A 335 -3.58 6.45 -5.69
CA GLY A 335 -4.38 7.53 -6.28
C GLY A 335 -3.57 8.48 -7.18
N ALA A 336 -2.26 8.57 -6.97
CA ALA A 336 -1.35 9.48 -7.67
C ALA A 336 -0.72 8.89 -8.93
N ILE A 337 -0.83 7.57 -9.18
CA ILE A 337 -0.23 6.95 -10.37
C ILE A 337 -0.85 7.52 -11.65
N ASP A 338 0.01 7.78 -12.62
CA ASP A 338 -0.35 8.16 -14.01
C ASP A 338 0.14 7.13 -15.04
N ILE A 339 1.04 6.22 -14.62
CA ILE A 339 1.48 5.06 -15.40
C ILE A 339 1.28 3.78 -14.59
N LEU A 340 0.58 2.82 -15.18
CA LEU A 340 0.51 1.45 -14.70
C LEU A 340 1.38 0.57 -15.59
N CYS A 341 2.46 0.04 -15.03
CA CYS A 341 3.24 -1.01 -15.63
C CYS A 341 2.72 -2.39 -15.17
N THR A 342 2.55 -3.33 -16.09
CA THR A 342 2.07 -4.67 -15.74
C THR A 342 2.73 -5.74 -16.58
N ASP A 343 2.89 -6.94 -16.03
CA ASP A 343 3.19 -8.09 -16.87
C ASP A 343 1.97 -8.46 -17.72
N LYS A 344 2.19 -9.15 -18.83
CA LYS A 344 1.15 -9.61 -19.73
C LYS A 344 0.41 -10.82 -19.16
N THR A 345 1.20 -11.82 -18.74
CA THR A 345 0.68 -13.15 -18.37
C THR A 345 -0.07 -13.08 -17.05
N GLY A 346 -1.27 -13.69 -17.05
CA GLY A 346 -2.13 -13.74 -15.89
C GLY A 346 -2.80 -12.40 -15.52
N THR A 347 -2.31 -11.25 -16.01
CA THR A 347 -2.93 -9.94 -15.80
C THR A 347 -3.88 -9.56 -16.94
N LEU A 348 -3.35 -9.51 -18.18
CA LEU A 348 -4.16 -9.26 -19.38
C LEU A 348 -4.82 -10.53 -19.90
N THR A 349 -4.23 -11.69 -19.61
CA THR A 349 -4.69 -13.00 -20.06
C THR A 349 -5.36 -13.78 -18.93
N GLN A 350 -6.16 -14.78 -19.30
CA GLN A 350 -6.82 -15.67 -18.34
C GLN A 350 -5.76 -16.53 -17.62
N ASP A 351 -6.07 -16.96 -16.38
CA ASP A 351 -5.20 -17.89 -15.64
C ASP A 351 -5.33 -19.34 -16.15
N GLU A 352 -5.95 -19.53 -17.31
CA GLU A 352 -6.19 -20.81 -17.93
C GLU A 352 -5.50 -20.83 -19.30
N ILE A 353 -4.45 -21.64 -19.44
CA ILE A 353 -3.77 -21.88 -20.71
C ILE A 353 -4.36 -23.13 -21.33
N VAL A 354 -4.69 -23.05 -22.61
CA VAL A 354 -5.22 -24.19 -23.36
C VAL A 354 -4.16 -24.71 -24.35
N LEU A 355 -3.84 -25.99 -24.26
CA LEU A 355 -3.03 -26.65 -25.30
C LEU A 355 -3.89 -26.84 -26.56
N GLU A 356 -3.64 -26.01 -27.59
CA GLU A 356 -4.41 -26.03 -28.83
C GLU A 356 -3.89 -27.12 -29.75
N TYR A 357 -2.58 -27.17 -30.03
CA TYR A 357 -1.99 -28.08 -30.99
C TYR A 357 -0.70 -28.74 -30.50
N PRO A 358 -0.61 -30.09 -30.43
CA PRO A 358 0.65 -30.82 -30.37
C PRO A 358 1.12 -31.08 -31.83
N LEU A 359 2.26 -30.52 -32.22
CA LEU A 359 2.72 -30.49 -33.64
C LEU A 359 4.09 -31.14 -33.78
N ASP A 360 4.30 -31.87 -34.92
CA ASP A 360 5.61 -32.33 -35.30
C ASP A 360 6.50 -31.19 -35.84
N ILE A 361 7.68 -31.51 -36.39
CA ILE A 361 8.64 -30.53 -36.91
C ILE A 361 8.16 -29.78 -38.18
N HIS A 362 7.14 -30.26 -38.86
CA HIS A 362 6.55 -29.70 -40.08
C HIS A 362 5.17 -29.05 -39.82
N GLY A 363 4.70 -29.01 -38.57
CA GLY A 363 3.43 -28.39 -38.17
C GLY A 363 2.21 -29.30 -38.30
N ASP A 364 2.40 -30.61 -38.52
CA ASP A 364 1.31 -31.60 -38.53
C ASP A 364 0.99 -32.07 -37.11
N LEU A 365 -0.29 -32.39 -36.83
CA LEU A 365 -0.71 -32.91 -35.54
C LEU A 365 -0.04 -34.26 -35.20
N ASP A 366 0.67 -34.34 -34.08
CA ASP A 366 1.33 -35.59 -33.66
C ASP A 366 1.12 -35.88 -32.14
N MET A 367 0.43 -37.01 -31.86
CA MET A 367 0.18 -37.46 -30.49
C MET A 367 1.43 -38.02 -29.78
N ALA A 368 2.53 -38.32 -30.51
CA ALA A 368 3.79 -38.70 -29.91
C ALA A 368 4.45 -37.52 -29.16
N VAL A 369 4.29 -36.30 -29.66
CA VAL A 369 4.72 -35.06 -29.01
C VAL A 369 3.94 -34.88 -27.71
N LEU A 370 2.60 -35.04 -27.76
CA LEU A 370 1.75 -34.95 -26.58
C LEU A 370 2.09 -36.00 -25.52
N ARG A 371 2.35 -37.24 -25.92
CA ARG A 371 2.78 -38.32 -25.03
C ARG A 371 4.05 -37.98 -24.26
N ARG A 372 5.09 -37.49 -24.94
CA ARG A 372 6.35 -37.12 -24.33
C ARG A 372 6.17 -35.90 -23.39
N ALA A 373 5.43 -34.93 -23.83
CA ALA A 373 5.12 -33.76 -23.00
C ALA A 373 4.36 -34.17 -21.74
N TYR A 374 3.40 -35.08 -21.82
CA TYR A 374 2.69 -35.61 -20.66
C TYR A 374 3.66 -36.28 -19.66
N LEU A 375 4.58 -37.14 -20.14
CA LEU A 375 5.55 -37.78 -19.26
C LEU A 375 6.38 -36.75 -18.46
N ASN A 376 6.83 -35.70 -19.15
CA ASN A 376 7.56 -34.64 -18.48
C ASN A 376 6.67 -33.89 -17.44
N SER A 377 5.46 -33.48 -17.83
CA SER A 377 4.55 -32.72 -16.94
C SER A 377 3.94 -33.56 -15.82
N HIS A 378 3.73 -34.86 -16.03
CA HIS A 378 3.14 -35.74 -15.03
C HIS A 378 4.14 -36.12 -13.93
N PHE A 379 5.38 -36.48 -14.32
CA PHE A 379 6.39 -37.01 -13.41
C PHE A 379 7.29 -35.95 -12.74
N GLN A 380 7.19 -34.68 -13.14
CA GLN A 380 7.89 -33.61 -12.43
C GLN A 380 7.41 -33.47 -10.99
N THR A 381 8.31 -33.10 -10.07
CA THR A 381 8.02 -32.74 -8.68
C THR A 381 7.78 -31.24 -8.56
N GLY A 382 6.90 -30.83 -7.62
CA GLY A 382 6.57 -29.42 -7.36
C GLY A 382 5.23 -29.00 -7.95
N LEU A 383 4.92 -27.70 -7.85
CA LEU A 383 3.67 -27.12 -8.37
C LEU A 383 3.66 -27.18 -9.90
N LYS A 384 2.70 -27.91 -10.44
CA LYS A 384 2.44 -27.97 -11.88
C LYS A 384 1.94 -26.60 -12.35
N ASN A 385 2.69 -25.97 -13.24
CA ASN A 385 2.30 -24.70 -13.84
C ASN A 385 1.09 -24.83 -14.77
N LEU A 386 0.54 -23.71 -15.24
CA LEU A 386 -0.65 -23.72 -16.09
C LEU A 386 -0.47 -24.51 -17.41
N MET A 387 0.74 -24.51 -17.99
CA MET A 387 1.03 -25.29 -19.21
C MET A 387 1.06 -26.77 -18.92
N ASP A 388 1.61 -27.20 -17.76
CA ASP A 388 1.61 -28.59 -17.34
C ASP A 388 0.19 -29.12 -17.15
N ARG A 389 -0.67 -28.32 -16.50
CA ARG A 389 -2.09 -28.64 -16.32
C ARG A 389 -2.81 -28.75 -17.68
N ALA A 390 -2.51 -27.86 -18.63
CA ALA A 390 -3.05 -27.90 -19.98
C ALA A 390 -2.63 -29.17 -20.74
N ILE A 391 -1.35 -29.58 -20.63
CA ILE A 391 -0.84 -30.82 -21.23
C ILE A 391 -1.55 -32.03 -20.63
N ILE A 392 -1.65 -32.12 -19.30
CA ILE A 392 -2.29 -33.25 -18.61
C ILE A 392 -3.77 -33.32 -19.01
N SER A 393 -4.51 -32.22 -18.90
CA SER A 393 -5.93 -32.16 -19.24
C SER A 393 -6.20 -32.52 -20.70
N ARG A 394 -5.37 -32.04 -21.63
CA ARG A 394 -5.47 -32.40 -23.06
C ARG A 394 -5.20 -33.88 -23.27
N THR A 395 -4.17 -34.44 -22.60
CA THR A 395 -3.82 -35.86 -22.72
C THR A 395 -4.95 -36.76 -22.20
N GLU A 396 -5.55 -36.43 -21.05
CA GLU A 396 -6.69 -37.16 -20.47
C GLU A 396 -7.92 -37.16 -21.43
N LYS A 397 -8.14 -36.06 -22.13
CA LYS A 397 -9.21 -35.96 -23.12
C LYS A 397 -8.93 -36.84 -24.32
N GLU A 398 -7.74 -36.71 -24.88
CA GLU A 398 -7.32 -37.43 -26.11
C GLU A 398 -7.03 -38.93 -25.88
N SER A 399 -6.76 -39.37 -24.63
CA SER A 399 -6.53 -40.77 -24.26
C SER A 399 -7.73 -41.69 -24.54
N LYS A 400 -8.94 -41.11 -24.65
CA LYS A 400 -10.16 -41.85 -25.00
C LYS A 400 -10.16 -42.32 -26.47
N GLU A 401 -9.49 -41.58 -27.33
CA GLU A 401 -9.48 -41.84 -28.79
C GLU A 401 -8.14 -42.40 -29.31
N HIS A 402 -7.05 -42.13 -28.57
CA HIS A 402 -5.69 -42.49 -28.99
C HIS A 402 -5.04 -43.48 -27.98
N ALA A 403 -4.83 -44.73 -28.45
CA ALA A 403 -4.24 -45.79 -27.61
C ALA A 403 -2.82 -45.46 -27.10
N ILE A 404 -2.04 -44.65 -27.83
CA ILE A 404 -0.68 -44.23 -27.46
C ILE A 404 -0.64 -43.35 -26.18
N LEU A 405 -1.79 -42.80 -25.78
CA LEU A 405 -1.93 -41.92 -24.61
C LEU A 405 -2.57 -42.62 -23.39
N GLN A 406 -2.90 -43.91 -23.50
CA GLN A 406 -3.57 -44.67 -22.43
C GLN A 406 -2.56 -45.22 -21.43
N ASP A 407 -2.93 -45.28 -20.16
CA ASP A 407 -2.18 -45.94 -19.05
C ASP A 407 -0.70 -45.52 -18.92
N LEU A 408 -0.34 -44.29 -19.29
CA LEU A 408 1.05 -43.80 -19.31
C LEU A 408 1.66 -43.79 -17.90
N ASP A 409 0.86 -43.52 -16.89
CA ASP A 409 1.21 -43.54 -15.48
C ASP A 409 1.55 -44.95 -14.97
N LYS A 410 1.05 -46.00 -15.61
CA LYS A 410 1.32 -47.39 -15.27
C LYS A 410 2.49 -48.00 -16.07
N ILE A 411 2.71 -47.49 -17.30
CA ILE A 411 3.74 -47.96 -18.21
C ILE A 411 5.12 -47.36 -17.88
N PHE A 412 5.15 -46.14 -17.36
CA PHE A 412 6.39 -45.42 -17.08
C PHE A 412 6.61 -45.23 -15.60
N GLN A 413 7.87 -45.32 -15.18
CA GLN A 413 8.32 -45.05 -13.82
C GLN A 413 9.37 -43.95 -13.84
N LYS A 414 9.22 -42.96 -12.92
CA LYS A 414 10.21 -41.90 -12.72
C LYS A 414 11.50 -42.44 -12.13
N ILE A 415 12.64 -42.04 -12.67
CA ILE A 415 13.99 -42.33 -12.14
C ILE A 415 14.59 -41.07 -11.50
N ASP A 416 14.60 -39.94 -12.23
CA ASP A 416 15.21 -38.67 -11.79
C ASP A 416 14.56 -37.49 -12.49
N GLU A 417 14.94 -36.28 -12.10
CA GLU A 417 14.54 -35.06 -12.79
C GLU A 417 15.59 -33.95 -12.70
N LEU A 418 15.60 -33.06 -13.67
CA LEU A 418 16.32 -31.80 -13.66
C LEU A 418 15.27 -30.68 -13.64
N PRO A 419 15.06 -30.00 -12.49
CA PRO A 419 14.00 -29.00 -12.33
C PRO A 419 14.14 -27.83 -13.32
N PHE A 420 13.06 -27.06 -13.46
CA PHE A 420 13.06 -25.87 -14.30
C PHE A 420 13.98 -24.79 -13.73
N ASP A 421 14.71 -24.13 -14.62
CA ASP A 421 15.59 -23.02 -14.33
C ASP A 421 15.32 -21.88 -15.33
N PHE A 422 15.22 -20.67 -14.82
CA PHE A 422 14.92 -19.48 -15.62
C PHE A 422 16.02 -19.09 -16.60
N GLU A 423 17.27 -19.46 -16.31
CA GLU A 423 18.42 -19.19 -17.17
C GLU A 423 18.46 -20.18 -18.33
N ARG A 424 18.27 -21.48 -18.04
CA ARG A 424 18.22 -22.56 -19.05
C ARG A 424 16.89 -22.62 -19.81
N ARG A 425 15.80 -22.10 -19.25
CA ARG A 425 14.43 -22.08 -19.82
C ARG A 425 13.91 -23.46 -20.27
N ARG A 426 14.34 -24.54 -19.59
CA ARG A 426 13.93 -25.90 -19.86
C ARG A 426 13.95 -26.76 -18.60
N MET A 427 13.30 -27.91 -18.67
CA MET A 427 13.29 -28.92 -17.63
C MET A 427 13.27 -30.32 -18.20
N SER A 428 13.84 -31.28 -17.49
CA SER A 428 13.96 -32.67 -17.92
C SER A 428 13.43 -33.63 -16.85
N VAL A 429 12.76 -34.69 -17.28
CA VAL A 429 12.39 -35.82 -16.42
C VAL A 429 12.95 -37.10 -17.03
N ILE A 430 13.55 -37.90 -16.19
CA ILE A 430 14.10 -39.21 -16.59
C ILE A 430 13.09 -40.31 -16.18
N VAL A 431 12.62 -41.04 -17.19
CA VAL A 431 11.62 -42.11 -17.00
C VAL A 431 12.10 -43.44 -17.59
N LYS A 432 11.63 -44.52 -17.02
CA LYS A 432 11.86 -45.88 -17.45
C LYS A 432 10.55 -46.53 -17.89
N ASP A 433 10.53 -47.18 -19.06
CA ASP A 433 9.36 -47.91 -19.55
C ASP A 433 9.35 -49.39 -19.16
N ASP A 434 8.26 -50.10 -19.43
CA ASP A 434 8.09 -51.53 -19.17
C ASP A 434 9.12 -52.44 -19.89
N SER A 435 9.76 -51.91 -20.94
CA SER A 435 10.85 -52.59 -21.69
C SER A 435 12.22 -52.33 -21.08
N ASN A 436 12.30 -51.70 -19.91
CA ASN A 436 13.52 -51.26 -19.21
C ASN A 436 14.35 -50.21 -20.01
N VAL A 437 13.77 -49.48 -20.95
CA VAL A 437 14.45 -48.41 -21.65
C VAL A 437 14.34 -47.11 -20.78
N VAL A 438 15.49 -46.53 -20.44
CA VAL A 438 15.57 -45.29 -19.67
C VAL A 438 15.69 -44.15 -20.68
N SER A 439 14.82 -43.14 -20.57
CA SER A 439 14.78 -41.97 -21.43
C SER A 439 14.68 -40.66 -20.64
N MET A 440 15.43 -39.64 -21.02
CA MET A 440 15.28 -38.28 -20.56
C MET A 440 14.32 -37.56 -21.50
N VAL A 441 13.26 -36.99 -20.99
CA VAL A 441 12.28 -36.21 -21.74
C VAL A 441 12.40 -34.75 -21.31
N THR A 442 12.71 -33.86 -22.23
CA THR A 442 12.94 -32.45 -21.98
C THR A 442 11.89 -31.61 -22.68
N LYS A 443 11.38 -30.61 -22.01
CA LYS A 443 10.54 -29.54 -22.62
C LYS A 443 11.10 -28.17 -22.22
N GLY A 444 11.00 -27.21 -23.15
CA GLY A 444 11.52 -25.87 -22.90
C GLY A 444 11.21 -24.88 -24.02
N ALA A 445 11.76 -23.67 -23.91
CA ALA A 445 11.71 -22.70 -24.99
C ALA A 445 12.30 -23.30 -26.27
N LEU A 446 11.63 -23.09 -27.41
CA LEU A 446 12.02 -23.79 -28.64
C LEU A 446 13.46 -23.46 -29.07
N GLU A 447 13.86 -22.20 -28.96
CA GLU A 447 15.20 -21.74 -29.26
C GLU A 447 16.25 -22.52 -28.45
N GLU A 448 16.02 -22.70 -27.17
CA GLU A 448 16.90 -23.45 -26.25
C GLU A 448 16.89 -24.94 -26.59
N MET A 449 15.74 -25.50 -26.92
CA MET A 449 15.62 -26.90 -27.35
C MET A 449 16.38 -27.18 -28.64
N LEU A 450 16.37 -26.26 -29.60
CA LEU A 450 17.12 -26.33 -30.84
C LEU A 450 18.64 -26.28 -30.64
N THR A 451 19.12 -25.61 -29.56
CA THR A 451 20.58 -25.54 -29.26
C THR A 451 21.14 -26.85 -28.73
N ILE A 452 20.33 -27.61 -27.95
CA ILE A 452 20.75 -28.89 -27.34
C ILE A 452 20.39 -30.09 -28.19
N SER A 453 19.66 -29.90 -29.28
CA SER A 453 19.25 -31.00 -30.19
C SER A 453 20.19 -31.15 -31.36
N THR A 454 20.57 -32.39 -31.67
CA THR A 454 21.40 -32.77 -32.81
C THR A 454 20.62 -33.50 -33.88
N HIS A 455 19.48 -34.07 -33.53
CA HIS A 455 18.58 -34.80 -34.39
C HIS A 455 17.13 -34.36 -34.22
N VAL A 456 16.30 -34.69 -35.17
CA VAL A 456 14.84 -34.55 -35.12
C VAL A 456 14.17 -35.88 -35.41
N GLU A 457 12.99 -36.10 -34.89
CA GLU A 457 12.15 -37.25 -35.19
C GLU A 457 10.99 -36.82 -36.09
N TYR A 458 10.83 -37.49 -37.19
CA TYR A 458 9.70 -37.29 -38.11
C TYR A 458 9.12 -38.63 -38.53
N ARG A 459 7.83 -38.86 -38.23
CA ARG A 459 7.09 -40.10 -38.51
C ARG A 459 7.82 -41.39 -38.04
N GLY A 460 8.53 -41.30 -36.91
CA GLY A 460 9.26 -42.41 -36.32
C GLY A 460 10.69 -42.62 -36.88
N GLU A 461 11.15 -41.81 -37.85
CA GLU A 461 12.54 -41.82 -38.35
C GLU A 461 13.34 -40.68 -37.69
N ILE A 462 14.55 -41.01 -37.20
CA ILE A 462 15.48 -40.05 -36.60
C ILE A 462 16.44 -39.59 -37.71
N ILE A 463 16.40 -38.29 -38.02
CA ILE A 463 17.23 -37.62 -39.01
C ILE A 463 18.07 -36.51 -38.36
N PRO A 464 19.27 -36.18 -38.90
CA PRO A 464 20.08 -35.07 -38.40
C PRO A 464 19.34 -33.73 -38.49
N LEU A 465 19.44 -32.90 -37.43
CA LEU A 465 18.95 -31.53 -37.45
C LEU A 465 19.86 -30.65 -38.34
N THR A 466 19.44 -30.44 -39.57
CA THR A 466 20.12 -29.55 -40.53
C THR A 466 19.70 -28.10 -40.33
N GLU A 467 20.50 -27.17 -40.88
CA GLU A 467 20.16 -25.74 -40.77
C GLU A 467 18.86 -25.42 -41.55
N ASP A 468 18.57 -26.12 -42.62
CA ASP A 468 17.31 -25.96 -43.37
C ASP A 468 16.09 -26.37 -42.54
N ILE A 469 16.15 -27.51 -41.84
CA ILE A 469 15.08 -27.95 -40.91
C ILE A 469 14.92 -26.96 -39.75
N ARG A 470 16.03 -26.47 -39.20
CA ARG A 470 16.02 -25.45 -38.13
C ARG A 470 15.27 -24.20 -38.59
N GLN A 471 15.56 -23.70 -39.79
CA GLN A 471 14.92 -22.51 -40.33
C GLN A 471 13.42 -22.73 -40.61
N GLU A 472 13.07 -23.94 -41.12
CA GLU A 472 11.67 -24.31 -41.35
C GLU A 472 10.87 -24.32 -40.03
N VAL A 473 11.35 -24.98 -39.00
CA VAL A 473 10.73 -25.01 -37.67
C VAL A 473 10.58 -23.59 -37.08
N LEU A 474 11.61 -22.76 -37.18
CA LEU A 474 11.54 -21.38 -36.69
C LEU A 474 10.55 -20.51 -37.47
N ALA A 475 10.41 -20.75 -38.78
CA ALA A 475 9.46 -20.05 -39.64
C ALA A 475 8.01 -20.43 -39.29
N GLU A 476 7.72 -21.73 -39.09
CA GLU A 476 6.40 -22.23 -38.71
C GLU A 476 6.00 -21.73 -37.32
N VAL A 477 6.89 -21.86 -36.33
CA VAL A 477 6.65 -21.32 -34.99
C VAL A 477 6.49 -19.79 -35.01
N GLY A 478 7.21 -19.11 -35.89
CA GLY A 478 7.01 -17.69 -36.17
C GLY A 478 5.59 -17.34 -36.64
N GLN A 479 4.92 -18.24 -37.39
CA GLN A 479 3.51 -18.05 -37.80
C GLN A 479 2.54 -18.30 -36.66
N LEU A 480 2.76 -19.34 -35.85
CA LEU A 480 1.95 -19.63 -34.66
C LEU A 480 2.04 -18.49 -33.63
N ASN A 481 3.24 -17.98 -33.40
CA ASN A 481 3.44 -16.84 -32.54
C ASN A 481 2.71 -15.55 -33.00
N ARG A 482 2.65 -15.33 -34.36
CA ARG A 482 1.86 -14.21 -34.93
C ARG A 482 0.35 -14.39 -34.74
N GLN A 483 -0.12 -15.63 -34.55
CA GLN A 483 -1.51 -15.92 -34.21
C GLN A 483 -1.80 -15.76 -32.69
N GLY A 484 -0.79 -15.47 -31.89
CA GLY A 484 -0.89 -15.33 -30.44
C GLY A 484 -0.72 -16.63 -29.67
N LEU A 485 -0.21 -17.68 -30.30
CA LEU A 485 0.07 -18.96 -29.69
C LEU A 485 1.50 -18.95 -29.09
N ARG A 486 1.64 -19.43 -27.88
CA ARG A 486 2.95 -19.64 -27.21
C ARG A 486 3.43 -21.05 -27.51
N VAL A 487 4.71 -21.21 -27.90
CA VAL A 487 5.23 -22.52 -28.35
C VAL A 487 6.33 -23.00 -27.38
N LEU A 488 6.23 -24.32 -27.01
CA LEU A 488 7.27 -25.03 -26.25
C LEU A 488 7.79 -26.19 -27.09
N GLY A 489 9.11 -26.33 -27.20
CA GLY A 489 9.73 -27.49 -27.81
C GLY A 489 9.72 -28.70 -26.87
N VAL A 490 9.60 -29.90 -27.45
CA VAL A 490 9.65 -31.19 -26.76
C VAL A 490 10.66 -32.09 -27.45
N GLY A 491 11.59 -32.62 -26.69
CA GLY A 491 12.61 -33.54 -27.17
C GLY A 491 12.90 -34.66 -26.17
N TYR A 492 13.68 -35.64 -26.60
CA TYR A 492 14.07 -36.73 -25.73
C TYR A 492 15.46 -37.28 -26.09
N LYS A 493 16.03 -38.06 -25.19
CA LYS A 493 17.24 -38.84 -25.37
C LYS A 493 17.01 -40.21 -24.72
N SER A 494 17.25 -41.30 -25.41
CA SER A 494 16.98 -42.71 -24.95
C SER A 494 18.27 -43.53 -24.79
N GLY A 495 18.14 -44.69 -24.14
CA GLY A 495 19.29 -45.60 -23.93
C GLY A 495 20.21 -45.14 -22.79
N LEU A 496 19.68 -44.45 -21.82
CA LEU A 496 20.38 -43.94 -20.65
C LEU A 496 20.54 -45.00 -19.56
N ARG A 497 21.38 -44.74 -18.55
CA ARG A 497 21.64 -45.65 -17.42
C ARG A 497 20.69 -45.44 -16.25
N GLU A 498 20.20 -46.51 -15.62
CA GLU A 498 19.29 -46.40 -14.48
C GLU A 498 20.02 -45.91 -13.22
N ASP A 499 21.24 -46.41 -12.96
CA ASP A 499 22.05 -46.13 -11.76
C ASP A 499 23.00 -44.91 -11.95
N TYR A 500 22.49 -43.81 -12.53
CA TYR A 500 23.29 -42.62 -12.78
C TYR A 500 22.58 -41.38 -12.22
N ALA A 501 23.31 -40.49 -11.51
CA ALA A 501 22.78 -39.21 -11.08
C ALA A 501 22.96 -38.20 -12.21
N TYR A 502 21.84 -37.73 -12.77
CA TYR A 502 21.83 -36.84 -13.90
C TYR A 502 22.08 -35.39 -13.49
N ALA A 503 22.83 -34.68 -14.30
CA ALA A 503 23.17 -33.28 -14.10
C ALA A 503 22.78 -32.44 -15.32
N VAL A 504 22.76 -31.13 -15.20
CA VAL A 504 22.43 -30.17 -16.27
C VAL A 504 23.28 -30.37 -17.57
N THR A 505 24.53 -30.83 -17.42
CA THR A 505 25.43 -31.13 -18.56
C THR A 505 24.97 -32.31 -19.42
N ASP A 506 24.09 -33.17 -18.88
CA ASP A 506 23.53 -34.33 -19.61
C ASP A 506 22.41 -33.94 -20.58
N GLU A 507 21.87 -32.72 -20.46
CA GLU A 507 20.89 -32.11 -21.38
C GLU A 507 21.59 -31.70 -22.70
N SER A 508 22.13 -32.66 -23.42
CA SER A 508 22.81 -32.47 -24.68
C SER A 508 22.53 -33.63 -25.66
N ASP A 509 22.75 -33.44 -26.93
CA ASP A 509 22.51 -34.42 -27.97
C ASP A 509 21.08 -34.98 -28.00
N MET A 510 20.10 -34.06 -27.79
CA MET A 510 18.68 -34.39 -27.76
C MET A 510 18.12 -34.65 -29.18
N ILE A 511 17.02 -35.41 -29.24
CA ILE A 511 16.20 -35.61 -30.44
C ILE A 511 14.94 -34.75 -30.28
N LEU A 512 14.81 -33.71 -31.09
CA LEU A 512 13.60 -32.90 -31.09
C LEU A 512 12.45 -33.67 -31.71
N THR A 513 11.35 -33.85 -31.00
CA THR A 513 10.15 -34.55 -31.50
C THR A 513 9.20 -33.58 -32.19
N GLY A 514 9.11 -32.37 -31.70
CA GLY A 514 8.16 -31.35 -32.14
C GLY A 514 7.91 -30.30 -31.10
N TYR A 515 6.76 -29.67 -31.17
CA TYR A 515 6.42 -28.58 -30.26
C TYR A 515 4.92 -28.52 -29.93
N LEU A 516 4.61 -27.87 -28.83
CA LEU A 516 3.28 -27.66 -28.32
C LEU A 516 2.88 -26.19 -28.49
N ALA A 517 1.73 -25.93 -29.06
CA ALA A 517 1.20 -24.61 -29.26
C ALA A 517 0.07 -24.34 -28.25
N PHE A 518 0.26 -23.35 -27.37
CA PHE A 518 -0.68 -22.97 -26.32
C PHE A 518 -1.37 -21.68 -26.67
N LEU A 519 -2.67 -21.60 -26.41
CA LEU A 519 -3.44 -20.38 -26.44
C LEU A 519 -3.52 -19.80 -25.02
N ASP A 520 -3.18 -18.51 -24.90
CA ASP A 520 -3.32 -17.70 -23.69
C ASP A 520 -4.37 -16.61 -23.98
N PRO A 521 -5.68 -16.91 -23.77
CA PRO A 521 -6.74 -16.00 -24.18
C PRO A 521 -6.75 -14.74 -23.31
N PRO A 522 -6.95 -13.54 -23.91
CA PRO A 522 -7.10 -12.31 -23.13
C PRO A 522 -8.36 -12.36 -22.27
N LYS A 523 -8.32 -11.75 -21.10
CA LYS A 523 -9.49 -11.58 -20.23
C LYS A 523 -10.52 -10.67 -20.90
N PRO A 524 -11.81 -11.03 -20.87
CA PRO A 524 -12.87 -10.16 -21.42
C PRO A 524 -12.92 -8.78 -20.77
N SER A 525 -12.48 -8.67 -19.52
CA SER A 525 -12.44 -7.40 -18.75
C SER A 525 -11.21 -6.53 -19.07
N ALA A 526 -10.16 -7.06 -19.73
CA ALA A 526 -8.89 -6.34 -19.92
C ALA A 526 -9.05 -5.07 -20.77
N ALA A 527 -9.68 -5.17 -21.93
CA ALA A 527 -9.89 -4.00 -22.81
C ALA A 527 -10.77 -2.91 -22.16
N PRO A 528 -11.94 -3.22 -21.56
CA PRO A 528 -12.71 -2.23 -20.80
C PRO A 528 -11.91 -1.59 -19.64
N ALA A 529 -11.11 -2.36 -18.93
CA ALA A 529 -10.33 -1.85 -17.81
C ALA A 529 -9.21 -0.89 -18.25
N ILE A 530 -8.49 -1.21 -19.32
CA ILE A 530 -7.48 -0.32 -19.92
C ILE A 530 -8.11 1.00 -20.36
N GLN A 531 -9.30 0.94 -20.96
CA GLN A 531 -10.04 2.13 -21.38
C GLN A 531 -10.48 2.96 -20.16
N ALA A 532 -10.99 2.32 -19.10
CA ALA A 532 -11.40 3.01 -17.87
C ALA A 532 -10.20 3.67 -17.15
N LEU A 533 -9.05 2.98 -17.10
CA LEU A 533 -7.81 3.54 -16.58
C LEU A 533 -7.37 4.79 -17.37
N LEU A 534 -7.45 4.72 -18.70
CA LEU A 534 -7.11 5.86 -19.57
C LEU A 534 -8.07 7.05 -19.37
N GLU A 535 -9.38 6.80 -19.17
CA GLU A 535 -10.37 7.83 -18.84
C GLU A 535 -10.07 8.53 -17.52
N HIS A 536 -9.39 7.83 -16.60
CA HIS A 536 -8.87 8.38 -15.36
C HIS A 536 -7.41 8.88 -15.47
N GLY A 537 -6.86 9.01 -16.70
CA GLY A 537 -5.53 9.56 -16.94
C GLY A 537 -4.39 8.63 -16.52
N VAL A 538 -4.63 7.32 -16.44
CA VAL A 538 -3.60 6.31 -16.18
C VAL A 538 -3.28 5.58 -17.47
N LYS A 539 -2.04 5.70 -17.95
CA LYS A 539 -1.54 5.00 -19.12
C LYS A 539 -1.04 3.62 -18.72
N THR A 540 -1.45 2.60 -19.45
CA THR A 540 -0.97 1.23 -19.22
C THR A 540 0.23 0.94 -20.12
N LYS A 541 1.32 0.41 -19.54
CA LYS A 541 2.51 -0.08 -20.24
C LYS A 541 2.74 -1.55 -19.90
N ILE A 542 3.09 -2.34 -20.93
CA ILE A 542 3.31 -3.78 -20.77
C ILE A 542 4.81 -4.07 -20.73
N LEU A 543 5.25 -4.70 -19.65
CA LEU A 543 6.65 -5.11 -19.43
C LEU A 543 6.70 -6.63 -19.23
N THR A 544 7.02 -7.38 -20.29
CA THR A 544 6.94 -8.84 -20.26
C THR A 544 8.23 -9.52 -20.70
N GLY A 545 8.51 -10.70 -20.11
CA GLY A 545 9.56 -11.62 -20.59
C GLY A 545 9.19 -12.43 -21.83
N ASP A 546 7.92 -12.36 -22.28
CA ASP A 546 7.40 -13.15 -23.40
C ASP A 546 7.93 -12.68 -24.76
N ASN A 547 7.72 -13.54 -25.76
CA ASN A 547 8.09 -13.27 -27.15
C ASN A 547 7.32 -12.08 -27.73
N GLU A 548 8.01 -11.26 -28.54
CA GLU A 548 7.48 -10.06 -29.17
C GLU A 548 6.18 -10.27 -29.95
N LYS A 549 6.10 -11.35 -30.76
CA LYS A 549 4.97 -11.63 -31.67
C LYS A 549 3.70 -12.03 -30.90
N VAL A 550 3.86 -12.83 -29.83
CA VAL A 550 2.75 -13.22 -28.95
C VAL A 550 2.26 -12.01 -28.18
N THR A 551 3.19 -11.20 -27.67
CA THR A 551 2.87 -9.98 -26.94
C THR A 551 2.13 -8.99 -27.83
N GLN A 552 2.59 -8.78 -29.06
CA GLN A 552 1.92 -7.92 -30.03
C GLN A 552 0.48 -8.36 -30.27
N ALA A 553 0.27 -9.65 -30.58
CA ALA A 553 -1.05 -10.19 -30.93
C ALA A 553 -2.06 -10.02 -29.75
N ILE A 554 -1.61 -10.14 -28.51
CA ILE A 554 -2.47 -9.97 -27.33
C ILE A 554 -2.75 -8.49 -27.07
N CYS A 555 -1.72 -7.62 -27.13
CA CYS A 555 -1.86 -6.19 -26.91
C CYS A 555 -2.82 -5.54 -27.94
N GLU A 556 -2.72 -5.94 -29.21
CA GLU A 556 -3.67 -5.49 -30.26
C GLU A 556 -5.13 -5.90 -29.95
N LYS A 557 -5.33 -7.14 -29.46
CA LYS A 557 -6.68 -7.62 -29.08
C LYS A 557 -7.30 -6.86 -27.90
N VAL A 558 -6.49 -6.33 -26.98
CA VAL A 558 -6.96 -5.53 -25.85
C VAL A 558 -6.96 -4.02 -26.14
N GLY A 559 -6.59 -3.59 -27.35
CA GLY A 559 -6.66 -2.20 -27.80
C GLY A 559 -5.48 -1.32 -27.38
N LEU A 560 -4.33 -1.92 -27.07
CA LEU A 560 -3.09 -1.18 -26.81
C LEU A 560 -2.36 -0.88 -28.12
N ASP A 561 -1.75 0.32 -28.17
CA ASP A 561 -0.90 0.70 -29.31
C ASP A 561 0.44 -0.04 -29.25
N VAL A 562 0.75 -0.74 -30.33
CA VAL A 562 1.96 -1.57 -30.49
C VAL A 562 2.85 -1.14 -31.67
N GLU A 563 2.62 0.05 -32.26
CA GLU A 563 3.41 0.55 -33.39
C GLU A 563 4.92 0.60 -33.08
N HIS A 564 5.27 0.87 -31.82
CA HIS A 564 6.65 0.91 -31.34
C HIS A 564 6.79 -0.01 -30.12
N MET A 565 7.53 -1.12 -30.32
CA MET A 565 7.89 -2.09 -29.28
C MET A 565 9.41 -2.10 -29.12
N LEU A 566 9.92 -2.14 -27.88
CA LEU A 566 11.34 -2.34 -27.58
C LEU A 566 11.58 -3.72 -26.98
N LEU A 567 12.70 -4.32 -27.34
CA LEU A 567 13.14 -5.60 -26.83
C LEU A 567 14.20 -5.41 -25.72
N GLY A 568 14.38 -6.42 -24.86
CA GLY A 568 15.41 -6.39 -23.82
C GLY A 568 16.82 -6.09 -24.37
N ALA A 569 17.18 -6.67 -25.52
CA ALA A 569 18.45 -6.40 -26.17
C ALA A 569 18.64 -4.93 -26.61
N ASP A 570 17.58 -4.24 -26.99
CA ASP A 570 17.62 -2.82 -27.34
C ASP A 570 17.90 -1.97 -26.09
N ILE A 571 17.26 -2.33 -24.95
CA ILE A 571 17.40 -1.64 -23.67
C ILE A 571 18.82 -1.74 -23.12
N ASP A 572 19.49 -2.90 -23.29
CA ASP A 572 20.88 -3.08 -22.85
C ASP A 572 21.86 -2.20 -23.62
N GLN A 573 21.54 -1.83 -24.87
CA GLN A 573 22.36 -0.96 -25.71
C GLN A 573 22.11 0.54 -25.46
N MET A 574 20.96 0.89 -24.87
CA MET A 574 20.57 2.28 -24.59
C MET A 574 21.28 2.85 -23.36
N THR A 575 21.71 4.09 -23.49
CA THR A 575 22.10 4.92 -22.35
C THR A 575 20.85 5.30 -21.54
N ASP A 576 21.03 5.73 -20.29
CA ASP A 576 19.92 6.18 -19.44
C ASP A 576 19.17 7.38 -20.05
N GLN A 577 19.83 8.24 -20.82
CA GLN A 577 19.19 9.36 -21.49
C GLN A 577 18.33 8.92 -22.67
N GLU A 578 18.81 8.00 -23.49
CA GLU A 578 18.04 7.43 -24.61
C GLU A 578 16.83 6.65 -24.09
N LEU A 579 17.02 5.88 -23.01
CA LEU A 579 15.93 5.16 -22.36
C LEU A 579 14.90 6.12 -21.77
N ALA A 580 15.32 7.28 -21.21
CA ALA A 580 14.43 8.32 -20.70
C ALA A 580 13.44 8.84 -21.76
N GLU A 581 13.93 9.03 -22.98
CA GLU A 581 13.10 9.49 -24.10
C GLU A 581 12.20 8.35 -24.63
N ALA A 582 12.76 7.14 -24.73
CA ALA A 582 12.05 5.97 -25.24
C ALA A 582 10.86 5.55 -24.36
N VAL A 583 11.01 5.56 -23.04
CA VAL A 583 9.96 5.13 -22.10
C VAL A 583 8.72 6.03 -22.14
N GLU A 584 8.83 7.26 -22.66
CA GLU A 584 7.67 8.16 -22.82
C GLU A 584 6.73 7.71 -23.94
N SER A 585 7.31 7.33 -25.07
CA SER A 585 6.57 7.02 -26.30
C SER A 585 6.19 5.53 -26.43
N VAL A 586 7.01 4.61 -25.90
CA VAL A 586 6.81 3.17 -26.03
C VAL A 586 5.80 2.65 -25.01
N THR A 587 4.84 1.87 -25.48
CA THR A 587 3.78 1.25 -24.66
C THR A 587 4.11 -0.19 -24.28
N VAL A 588 4.82 -0.93 -25.15
CA VAL A 588 5.05 -2.38 -24.98
C VAL A 588 6.54 -2.68 -25.03
N PHE A 589 7.01 -3.44 -24.03
CA PHE A 589 8.38 -3.91 -23.91
C PHE A 589 8.37 -5.43 -23.76
N ALA A 590 9.11 -6.15 -24.60
CA ALA A 590 9.09 -7.62 -24.69
C ALA A 590 10.47 -8.24 -24.48
N LYS A 591 10.52 -9.53 -24.16
CA LYS A 591 11.77 -10.28 -23.86
C LYS A 591 12.64 -9.62 -22.79
N LEU A 592 12.01 -9.07 -21.76
CA LEU A 592 12.69 -8.39 -20.67
C LEU A 592 13.19 -9.36 -19.61
N SER A 593 14.38 -9.07 -19.06
CA SER A 593 14.83 -9.60 -17.77
C SER A 593 14.19 -8.82 -16.62
N PRO A 594 14.20 -9.35 -15.38
CA PRO A 594 13.71 -8.63 -14.20
C PRO A 594 14.42 -7.29 -13.96
N ASP A 595 15.72 -7.22 -14.18
CA ASP A 595 16.51 -5.99 -14.02
C ASP A 595 16.18 -4.93 -15.05
N GLN A 596 15.91 -5.34 -16.30
CA GLN A 596 15.47 -4.42 -17.36
C GLN A 596 14.08 -3.84 -17.06
N LYS A 597 13.14 -4.66 -16.52
CA LYS A 597 11.83 -4.16 -16.04
C LYS A 597 12.03 -3.09 -14.96
N ALA A 598 12.86 -3.35 -13.96
CA ALA A 598 13.14 -2.40 -12.88
C ALA A 598 13.82 -1.11 -13.39
N ARG A 599 14.74 -1.21 -14.37
CA ARG A 599 15.40 -0.07 -15.00
C ARG A 599 14.43 0.84 -15.75
N ILE A 600 13.44 0.29 -16.46
CA ILE A 600 12.37 1.05 -17.13
C ILE A 600 11.56 1.83 -16.10
N ILE A 601 11.12 1.18 -15.02
CA ILE A 601 10.34 1.80 -13.95
C ILE A 601 11.11 2.95 -13.30
N LEU A 602 12.38 2.74 -12.95
CA LEU A 602 13.24 3.78 -12.38
C LEU A 602 13.35 4.99 -13.32
N GLN A 603 13.43 4.76 -14.63
CA GLN A 603 13.54 5.84 -15.59
C GLN A 603 12.22 6.63 -15.72
N LEU A 604 11.07 5.97 -15.72
CA LEU A 604 9.75 6.61 -15.68
C LEU A 604 9.61 7.49 -14.42
N LYS A 605 10.04 7.00 -13.25
CA LYS A 605 10.04 7.78 -12.01
C LYS A 605 10.97 8.99 -12.07
N LYS A 606 12.17 8.85 -12.65
CA LYS A 606 13.10 9.98 -12.86
C LYS A 606 12.52 11.04 -13.80
N ASN A 607 11.68 10.64 -14.75
CA ASN A 607 10.94 11.55 -15.62
C ASN A 607 9.79 12.28 -14.91
N GLY A 608 9.48 11.92 -13.66
CA GLY A 608 8.47 12.57 -12.82
C GLY A 608 7.09 11.91 -12.83
N HIS A 609 6.98 10.68 -13.35
CA HIS A 609 5.74 9.90 -13.30
C HIS A 609 5.53 9.21 -11.95
N GLY A 610 4.26 9.07 -11.58
CA GLY A 610 3.82 8.18 -10.50
C GLY A 610 3.56 6.79 -11.06
N VAL A 611 4.42 5.82 -10.75
CA VAL A 611 4.42 4.50 -11.37
C VAL A 611 3.87 3.43 -10.45
N GLY A 612 2.78 2.78 -10.85
CA GLY A 612 2.34 1.51 -10.29
C GLY A 612 2.90 0.33 -11.07
N TYR A 613 3.31 -0.74 -10.41
CA TYR A 613 3.67 -1.99 -11.06
C TYR A 613 2.84 -3.15 -10.53
N MET A 614 2.18 -3.88 -11.44
CA MET A 614 1.38 -5.07 -11.11
C MET A 614 2.05 -6.32 -11.64
N GLY A 615 2.27 -7.30 -10.75
CA GLY A 615 2.84 -8.60 -11.07
C GLY A 615 2.48 -9.67 -10.05
N ASP A 616 2.68 -10.94 -10.41
CA ASP A 616 2.32 -12.10 -9.58
C ASP A 616 3.43 -13.16 -9.47
N GLY A 617 4.53 -12.99 -10.21
CA GLY A 617 5.66 -13.91 -10.26
C GLY A 617 6.87 -13.46 -9.45
N ILE A 618 7.84 -14.38 -9.28
CA ILE A 618 9.14 -14.11 -8.64
C ILE A 618 9.88 -12.99 -9.38
N ASN A 619 9.80 -12.99 -10.71
CA ASN A 619 10.49 -12.04 -11.60
C ASN A 619 9.99 -10.60 -11.47
N ASP A 620 8.83 -10.40 -10.84
CA ASP A 620 8.18 -9.09 -10.70
C ASP A 620 8.55 -8.38 -9.40
N ALA A 621 9.02 -9.12 -8.39
CA ALA A 621 9.36 -8.58 -7.07
C ALA A 621 10.36 -7.39 -7.14
N PRO A 622 11.47 -7.44 -7.93
CA PRO A 622 12.37 -6.29 -8.06
C PRO A 622 11.67 -5.05 -8.64
N SER A 623 10.79 -5.25 -9.62
CA SER A 623 10.00 -4.20 -10.27
C SER A 623 9.00 -3.55 -9.32
N MET A 624 8.28 -4.37 -8.54
CA MET A 624 7.35 -3.89 -7.49
C MET A 624 8.07 -3.06 -6.44
N LYS A 625 9.25 -3.48 -6.01
CA LYS A 625 10.04 -2.78 -4.98
C LYS A 625 10.51 -1.39 -5.44
N VAL A 626 10.75 -1.19 -6.73
CA VAL A 626 11.23 0.10 -7.29
C VAL A 626 10.07 1.02 -7.66
N ALA A 627 8.89 0.51 -7.93
CA ALA A 627 7.69 1.29 -8.25
C ALA A 627 7.29 2.19 -7.06
N ASP A 628 6.42 3.19 -7.29
CA ASP A 628 5.82 3.97 -6.20
C ASP A 628 4.76 3.16 -5.48
N VAL A 629 4.08 2.24 -6.19
CA VAL A 629 3.14 1.28 -5.64
C VAL A 629 3.37 -0.08 -6.28
N GLY A 630 3.80 -1.05 -5.46
CA GLY A 630 3.81 -2.46 -5.83
C GLY A 630 2.42 -3.07 -5.64
N ILE A 631 1.89 -3.71 -6.68
CA ILE A 631 0.55 -4.30 -6.70
C ILE A 631 0.66 -5.78 -7.02
N SER A 632 0.01 -6.64 -6.24
CA SER A 632 -0.05 -8.06 -6.49
C SER A 632 -1.48 -8.60 -6.34
N VAL A 633 -1.65 -9.90 -6.51
CA VAL A 633 -2.94 -10.59 -6.39
C VAL A 633 -2.87 -11.65 -5.29
N ASP A 634 -4.01 -12.05 -4.76
CA ASP A 634 -4.09 -13.07 -3.70
C ASP A 634 -3.53 -14.43 -4.13
N THR A 635 -3.65 -14.76 -5.42
CA THR A 635 -3.13 -16.02 -6.02
C THR A 635 -1.66 -15.95 -6.43
N ALA A 636 -0.97 -14.84 -6.18
CA ALA A 636 0.45 -14.66 -6.51
C ALA A 636 1.36 -15.51 -5.61
N VAL A 637 2.61 -15.69 -6.06
CA VAL A 637 3.65 -16.30 -5.23
C VAL A 637 3.96 -15.45 -4.00
N ASP A 638 4.42 -16.06 -2.92
CA ASP A 638 4.57 -15.38 -1.62
C ASP A 638 5.53 -14.19 -1.67
N ILE A 639 6.64 -14.29 -2.39
CA ILE A 639 7.59 -13.19 -2.58
C ILE A 639 6.92 -11.97 -3.25
N ALA A 640 6.01 -12.19 -4.20
CA ALA A 640 5.27 -11.12 -4.85
C ALA A 640 4.25 -10.48 -3.88
N LYS A 641 3.50 -11.30 -3.13
CA LYS A 641 2.58 -10.83 -2.09
C LYS A 641 3.32 -10.07 -0.99
N GLU A 642 4.50 -10.53 -0.57
CA GLU A 642 5.28 -9.87 0.49
C GLU A 642 5.82 -8.52 0.04
N THR A 643 6.32 -8.42 -1.18
CA THR A 643 6.88 -7.18 -1.76
C THR A 643 5.80 -6.12 -2.05
N ALA A 644 4.58 -6.54 -2.37
CA ALA A 644 3.49 -5.65 -2.76
C ALA A 644 3.00 -4.76 -1.61
N ASP A 645 2.61 -3.53 -1.93
CA ASP A 645 1.95 -2.59 -1.03
C ASP A 645 0.42 -2.76 -1.05
N VAL A 646 -0.11 -3.27 -2.17
CA VAL A 646 -1.54 -3.48 -2.45
C VAL A 646 -1.76 -4.88 -2.99
N ILE A 647 -2.77 -5.59 -2.47
CA ILE A 647 -3.17 -6.91 -2.96
C ILE A 647 -4.61 -6.87 -3.44
N LEU A 648 -4.83 -7.33 -4.66
CA LEU A 648 -6.16 -7.50 -5.25
C LEU A 648 -6.67 -8.91 -4.92
N LEU A 649 -7.84 -9.02 -4.31
CA LEU A 649 -8.47 -10.32 -4.02
C LEU A 649 -9.10 -10.97 -5.26
N ASP A 650 -9.34 -10.19 -6.31
CA ASP A 650 -9.67 -10.68 -7.65
C ASP A 650 -8.60 -10.19 -8.63
N LYS A 651 -8.10 -11.07 -9.44
CA LYS A 651 -7.09 -10.78 -10.47
C LYS A 651 -7.73 -10.09 -11.69
N ASP A 652 -8.24 -8.86 -11.48
CA ASP A 652 -8.92 -8.06 -12.49
C ASP A 652 -8.48 -6.59 -12.43
N LEU A 653 -8.11 -6.02 -13.57
CA LEU A 653 -7.72 -4.61 -13.70
C LEU A 653 -8.87 -3.63 -13.39
N MET A 654 -10.15 -4.05 -13.50
CA MET A 654 -11.28 -3.22 -13.08
C MET A 654 -11.31 -3.02 -11.56
N VAL A 655 -10.88 -4.02 -10.80
CA VAL A 655 -10.73 -3.91 -9.35
C VAL A 655 -9.63 -2.89 -9.01
N LEU A 656 -8.53 -2.91 -9.76
CA LEU A 656 -7.44 -1.94 -9.61
C LEU A 656 -7.90 -0.52 -9.96
N GLU A 657 -8.64 -0.33 -11.05
CA GLU A 657 -9.23 0.96 -11.43
C GLU A 657 -10.09 1.53 -10.30
N THR A 658 -10.97 0.71 -9.74
CA THR A 658 -11.77 1.08 -8.56
C THR A 658 -10.90 1.49 -7.37
N GLY A 659 -9.81 0.77 -7.10
CA GLY A 659 -8.83 1.12 -6.09
C GLY A 659 -8.19 2.49 -6.31
N ILE A 660 -7.78 2.80 -7.53
CA ILE A 660 -7.20 4.10 -7.91
C ILE A 660 -8.21 5.24 -7.68
N VAL A 661 -9.46 5.04 -8.10
CA VAL A 661 -10.53 6.04 -7.93
C VAL A 661 -10.82 6.28 -6.44
N GLU A 662 -10.89 5.22 -5.62
CA GLU A 662 -11.07 5.37 -4.17
C GLU A 662 -9.86 6.05 -3.52
N GLY A 663 -8.63 5.73 -3.94
CA GLY A 663 -7.40 6.44 -3.51
C GLY A 663 -7.48 7.95 -3.78
N ARG A 664 -7.94 8.34 -4.96
CA ARG A 664 -8.16 9.76 -5.32
C ARG A 664 -9.23 10.43 -4.46
N LYS A 665 -10.31 9.72 -4.08
CA LYS A 665 -11.32 10.24 -3.16
C LYS A 665 -10.73 10.51 -1.77
N VAL A 666 -9.91 9.59 -1.26
CA VAL A 666 -9.21 9.77 0.02
C VAL A 666 -8.29 10.98 -0.06
N TYR A 667 -7.44 11.05 -1.08
CA TYR A 667 -6.54 12.18 -1.31
C TYR A 667 -7.29 13.52 -1.37
N ALA A 668 -8.39 13.60 -2.14
CA ALA A 668 -9.22 14.79 -2.26
C ALA A 668 -9.74 15.26 -0.90
N ASN A 669 -10.28 14.34 -0.09
CA ASN A 669 -10.86 14.69 1.21
C ASN A 669 -9.80 15.14 2.23
N MET A 670 -8.60 14.56 2.20
CA MET A 670 -7.46 15.03 2.99
C MET A 670 -7.01 16.42 2.56
N THR A 671 -6.85 16.65 1.26
CA THR A 671 -6.47 17.96 0.70
C THR A 671 -7.50 19.05 1.02
N LYS A 672 -8.80 18.73 0.95
CA LYS A 672 -9.86 19.67 1.38
C LYS A 672 -9.63 20.12 2.81
N TYR A 673 -9.45 19.17 3.75
CA TYR A 673 -9.25 19.51 5.16
C TYR A 673 -8.01 20.39 5.35
N ILE A 674 -6.87 19.99 4.79
CA ILE A 674 -5.60 20.73 4.93
C ILE A 674 -5.73 22.16 4.40
N LYS A 675 -6.21 22.34 3.16
CA LYS A 675 -6.36 23.65 2.54
C LYS A 675 -7.34 24.54 3.31
N MET A 676 -8.46 23.98 3.78
CA MET A 676 -9.46 24.73 4.56
C MET A 676 -8.91 25.16 5.90
N THR A 677 -8.33 24.24 6.67
CA THR A 677 -7.84 24.53 8.03
C THR A 677 -6.69 25.52 8.00
N VAL A 678 -5.71 25.34 7.09
CA VAL A 678 -4.58 26.26 6.97
C VAL A 678 -5.05 27.65 6.54
N SER A 679 -6.03 27.76 5.61
CA SER A 679 -6.57 29.05 5.19
C SER A 679 -7.39 29.72 6.29
N SER A 680 -8.23 28.98 7.02
CA SER A 680 -9.04 29.49 8.13
C SER A 680 -8.14 30.01 9.25
N ASN A 681 -7.13 29.24 9.66
CA ASN A 681 -6.19 29.64 10.69
C ASN A 681 -5.42 30.91 10.29
N PHE A 682 -4.95 30.99 9.04
CA PHE A 682 -4.26 32.18 8.54
C PHE A 682 -5.19 33.41 8.57
N GLY A 683 -6.45 33.27 8.17
CA GLY A 683 -7.44 34.35 8.23
C GLY A 683 -7.71 34.81 9.67
N ASN A 684 -7.94 33.87 10.57
CA ASN A 684 -8.20 34.19 12.00
C ASN A 684 -7.04 34.95 12.65
N ILE A 685 -5.79 34.58 12.35
CA ILE A 685 -4.61 35.31 12.85
C ILE A 685 -4.62 36.75 12.37
N PHE A 686 -4.84 36.95 11.07
CA PHE A 686 -4.81 38.28 10.48
C PHE A 686 -5.93 39.14 11.08
N SER A 687 -7.10 38.57 11.29
CA SER A 687 -8.22 39.25 11.98
C SER A 687 -7.89 39.65 13.42
N LEU A 688 -7.29 38.70 14.19
CA LEU A 688 -6.86 38.94 15.55
C LEU A 688 -5.77 40.00 15.64
N LEU A 689 -4.78 39.98 14.71
CA LEU A 689 -3.73 41.00 14.66
C LEU A 689 -4.32 42.39 14.43
N VAL A 690 -5.22 42.54 13.44
CA VAL A 690 -5.87 43.82 13.15
C VAL A 690 -6.71 44.29 14.36
N ALA A 691 -7.47 43.38 14.98
CA ALA A 691 -8.27 43.70 16.15
C ALA A 691 -7.38 44.14 17.34
N SER A 692 -6.27 43.48 17.61
CA SER A 692 -5.32 43.82 18.68
C SER A 692 -4.65 45.18 18.53
N ILE A 693 -4.57 45.71 17.28
CA ILE A 693 -3.99 47.03 17.01
C ILE A 693 -5.05 48.14 17.18
N PHE A 694 -6.29 47.89 16.75
CA PHE A 694 -7.32 48.94 16.62
C PHE A 694 -8.37 48.93 17.74
N LEU A 695 -8.61 47.82 18.43
CA LEU A 695 -9.56 47.76 19.54
C LEU A 695 -8.90 48.09 20.89
N PRO A 696 -9.57 48.87 21.75
CA PRO A 696 -9.07 49.20 23.07
C PRO A 696 -9.35 48.10 24.12
N PHE A 697 -9.61 46.89 23.74
CA PHE A 697 -9.83 45.69 24.56
C PHE A 697 -9.62 44.41 23.75
N LEU A 698 -9.45 43.26 24.43
CA LEU A 698 -9.29 41.97 23.75
C LEU A 698 -10.52 41.61 22.89
N PRO A 699 -10.34 41.32 21.60
CA PRO A 699 -11.43 41.08 20.66
C PRO A 699 -12.24 39.81 20.99
N MET A 700 -11.62 38.83 21.65
CA MET A 700 -12.25 37.60 22.11
C MET A 700 -11.55 37.11 23.38
N ALA A 701 -12.25 36.50 24.34
CA ALA A 701 -11.63 35.88 25.47
C ALA A 701 -10.83 34.63 25.10
N PRO A 702 -9.71 34.31 25.77
CA PRO A 702 -8.91 33.12 25.49
C PRO A 702 -9.72 31.81 25.44
N VAL A 703 -10.68 31.65 26.35
CA VAL A 703 -11.55 30.45 26.40
C VAL A 703 -12.46 30.35 25.21
N HIS A 704 -12.92 31.47 24.62
CA HIS A 704 -13.75 31.45 23.42
C HIS A 704 -12.98 30.92 22.20
N LEU A 705 -11.68 31.29 22.03
CA LEU A 705 -10.81 30.80 20.98
C LEU A 705 -10.64 29.27 21.04
N ILE A 706 -10.42 28.74 22.26
CA ILE A 706 -10.24 27.31 22.47
C ILE A 706 -11.55 26.55 22.17
N VAL A 707 -12.70 27.04 22.64
CA VAL A 707 -14.02 26.44 22.36
C VAL A 707 -14.32 26.48 20.85
N LEU A 708 -14.05 27.62 20.19
CA LEU A 708 -14.25 27.82 18.76
C LEU A 708 -13.47 26.78 17.95
N ASN A 709 -12.17 26.64 18.24
CA ASN A 709 -11.30 25.69 17.54
C ASN A 709 -11.74 24.24 17.75
N LEU A 710 -12.06 23.84 19.01
CA LEU A 710 -12.54 22.48 19.29
C LEU A 710 -13.84 22.17 18.54
N VAL A 711 -14.81 23.09 18.52
CA VAL A 711 -16.11 22.88 17.85
C VAL A 711 -15.93 22.85 16.32
N TYR A 712 -15.04 23.72 15.79
CA TYR A 712 -14.67 23.70 14.38
C TYR A 712 -14.01 22.36 13.98
N ASP A 713 -13.01 21.92 14.74
CA ASP A 713 -12.32 20.67 14.49
C ASP A 713 -13.26 19.46 14.54
N LEU A 714 -14.18 19.43 15.51
CA LEU A 714 -15.24 18.42 15.57
C LEU A 714 -16.14 18.43 14.31
N SER A 715 -16.44 19.60 13.76
CA SER A 715 -17.22 19.70 12.52
C SER A 715 -16.46 19.13 11.32
N CYS A 716 -15.13 19.22 11.32
CA CYS A 716 -14.25 18.70 10.26
C CYS A 716 -14.08 17.18 10.29
N VAL A 717 -14.39 16.48 11.39
CA VAL A 717 -14.34 15.00 11.49
C VAL A 717 -15.26 14.32 10.45
N ALA A 718 -16.25 15.03 9.92
CA ALA A 718 -17.11 14.54 8.84
C ALA A 718 -16.49 14.61 7.44
N LEU A 719 -15.40 15.37 7.23
CA LEU A 719 -14.80 15.58 5.90
C LEU A 719 -14.27 14.30 5.22
N PRO A 720 -13.71 13.31 5.92
CA PRO A 720 -13.39 12.02 5.30
C PRO A 720 -14.57 11.35 4.57
N PHE A 721 -15.80 11.70 4.95
CA PHE A 721 -17.04 11.15 4.36
C PHE A 721 -17.65 12.04 3.26
N ASP A 722 -16.98 13.14 2.90
CA ASP A 722 -17.51 14.06 1.90
C ASP A 722 -17.45 13.50 0.48
N ASN A 723 -18.37 13.96 -0.36
CA ASN A 723 -18.42 13.62 -1.78
C ASN A 723 -17.30 14.36 -2.54
N VAL A 724 -16.72 13.66 -3.54
CA VAL A 724 -15.68 14.22 -4.43
C VAL A 724 -16.26 14.45 -5.81
N ASP A 725 -15.89 15.55 -6.44
CA ASP A 725 -16.34 15.92 -7.79
C ASP A 725 -15.71 14.96 -8.83
N GLN A 726 -16.52 14.48 -9.80
CA GLN A 726 -16.06 13.53 -10.83
C GLN A 726 -14.88 14.07 -11.66
N ASP A 727 -14.84 15.40 -11.90
CA ASP A 727 -13.76 15.98 -12.70
C ASP A 727 -12.40 15.88 -12.00
N PHE A 728 -12.39 15.87 -10.66
CA PHE A 728 -11.18 15.65 -9.88
C PHE A 728 -10.64 14.22 -10.02
N LEU A 729 -11.53 13.23 -10.13
CA LEU A 729 -11.16 11.82 -10.22
C LEU A 729 -10.53 11.43 -11.56
N LYS A 730 -10.67 12.27 -12.61
CA LYS A 730 -10.17 11.99 -13.97
C LYS A 730 -8.67 12.16 -14.15
N GLN A 731 -7.99 12.80 -13.21
CA GLN A 731 -6.56 13.06 -13.31
C GLN A 731 -5.83 12.64 -12.04
N PRO A 732 -4.58 12.19 -12.14
CA PRO A 732 -3.73 11.96 -10.99
C PRO A 732 -3.37 13.29 -10.31
N HIS A 733 -3.19 13.24 -8.99
CA HIS A 733 -2.83 14.40 -8.18
C HIS A 733 -1.68 14.04 -7.24
N THR A 734 -0.67 14.91 -7.19
CA THR A 734 0.49 14.79 -6.31
C THR A 734 0.50 15.89 -5.24
N TRP A 735 1.16 15.64 -4.12
CA TRP A 735 1.29 16.62 -3.05
C TRP A 735 2.24 17.75 -3.46
N GLU A 736 1.77 19.00 -3.30
CA GLU A 736 2.59 20.20 -3.50
C GLU A 736 2.37 21.19 -2.37
N ALA A 737 3.35 21.35 -1.47
CA ALA A 737 3.31 22.35 -0.40
C ALA A 737 3.12 23.78 -0.94
N LYS A 738 3.64 24.06 -2.14
CA LYS A 738 3.46 25.35 -2.82
C LYS A 738 1.99 25.64 -3.16
N SER A 739 1.20 24.64 -3.55
CA SER A 739 -0.24 24.76 -3.82
C SER A 739 -0.99 25.15 -2.54
N ILE A 740 -0.68 24.52 -1.41
CA ILE A 740 -1.29 24.81 -0.11
C ILE A 740 -0.96 26.24 0.33
N THR A 741 0.31 26.65 0.21
CA THR A 741 0.73 28.02 0.57
C THR A 741 0.03 29.07 -0.32
N ARG A 742 -0.06 28.83 -1.63
CA ARG A 742 -0.79 29.73 -2.56
C ARG A 742 -2.25 29.85 -2.16
N PHE A 743 -2.89 28.71 -1.88
CA PHE A 743 -4.29 28.66 -1.48
C PHE A 743 -4.53 29.43 -0.17
N MET A 744 -3.68 29.25 0.85
CA MET A 744 -3.71 29.96 2.13
C MET A 744 -3.67 31.47 1.95
N VAL A 745 -2.72 31.98 1.17
CA VAL A 745 -2.52 33.42 0.94
C VAL A 745 -3.70 34.08 0.17
N TRP A 746 -4.37 33.31 -0.71
CA TRP A 746 -5.51 33.82 -1.46
C TRP A 746 -6.84 33.73 -0.71
N MET A 747 -7.08 32.64 0.02
CA MET A 747 -8.38 32.38 0.66
C MET A 747 -8.45 32.89 2.09
N GLY A 748 -7.33 32.85 2.84
CA GLY A 748 -7.30 33.31 4.23
C GLY A 748 -7.71 34.77 4.43
N PRO A 749 -7.10 35.74 3.72
CA PRO A 749 -7.43 37.15 3.92
C PRO A 749 -8.90 37.53 3.63
N ILE A 750 -9.64 36.68 2.89
CA ILE A 750 -11.05 36.94 2.60
C ILE A 750 -11.88 36.92 3.89
N SER A 751 -11.68 35.91 4.78
CA SER A 751 -12.40 35.87 6.04
C SER A 751 -12.09 37.08 6.89
N SER A 752 -10.82 37.52 6.93
CA SER A 752 -10.39 38.65 7.73
C SER A 752 -11.07 39.99 7.31
N VAL A 753 -11.36 40.18 6.02
CA VAL A 753 -12.12 41.34 5.57
C VAL A 753 -13.52 41.36 6.19
N PHE A 754 -14.17 40.19 6.28
CA PHE A 754 -15.51 40.09 6.88
C PHE A 754 -15.46 40.15 8.40
N ASP A 755 -14.42 39.62 9.05
CA ASP A 755 -14.17 39.82 10.49
C ASP A 755 -14.01 41.32 10.83
N ILE A 756 -13.20 42.06 10.04
CA ILE A 756 -13.01 43.52 10.23
C ILE A 756 -14.33 44.26 10.03
N LEU A 757 -15.12 43.91 9.02
CA LEU A 757 -16.45 44.47 8.87
C LEU A 757 -17.34 44.18 10.09
N THR A 758 -17.29 42.96 10.60
CA THR A 758 -18.01 42.56 11.81
C THR A 758 -17.56 43.39 13.01
N PHE A 759 -16.25 43.64 13.18
CA PHE A 759 -15.73 44.51 14.26
C PHE A 759 -16.30 45.92 14.14
N ILE A 760 -16.30 46.51 12.95
CA ILE A 760 -16.84 47.84 12.71
C ILE A 760 -18.34 47.91 13.05
N PHE A 761 -19.12 46.92 12.57
CA PHE A 761 -20.56 46.88 12.82
C PHE A 761 -20.89 46.62 14.30
N LEU A 762 -20.18 45.72 14.95
CA LEU A 762 -20.36 45.47 16.37
C LEU A 762 -20.00 46.69 17.21
N TYR A 763 -18.87 47.32 16.94
CA TYR A 763 -18.38 48.44 17.73
C TYR A 763 -19.23 49.71 17.60
N PHE A 764 -19.61 50.07 16.37
CA PHE A 764 -20.28 51.36 16.11
C PHE A 764 -21.81 51.26 16.00
N ILE A 765 -22.38 50.10 15.73
CA ILE A 765 -23.82 49.96 15.41
C ILE A 765 -24.52 49.01 16.36
N ILE A 766 -24.15 47.70 16.35
CA ILE A 766 -24.94 46.65 16.98
C ILE A 766 -24.89 46.74 18.52
N VAL A 767 -23.69 46.83 19.10
CA VAL A 767 -23.56 46.89 20.56
C VAL A 767 -24.11 48.19 21.14
N PRO A 768 -23.84 49.37 20.52
CA PRO A 768 -24.48 50.63 20.94
C PRO A 768 -26.01 50.59 20.83
N LEU A 769 -26.56 49.91 19.81
CA LEU A 769 -28.02 49.78 19.66
C LEU A 769 -28.67 48.94 20.80
N VAL A 770 -27.93 47.93 21.30
CA VAL A 770 -28.39 47.05 22.35
C VAL A 770 -28.20 47.66 23.75
N THR A 771 -27.02 48.31 24.00
CA THR A 771 -26.67 48.90 25.31
C THR A 771 -27.16 50.33 25.50
N GLY A 772 -27.47 51.03 24.41
CA GLY A 772 -27.80 52.48 24.40
C GLY A 772 -26.58 53.39 24.55
N HIS A 773 -25.34 52.82 24.61
CA HIS A 773 -24.11 53.59 24.87
C HIS A 773 -22.98 53.14 23.94
N HIS A 774 -22.11 54.06 23.55
CA HIS A 774 -20.82 53.75 22.91
C HIS A 774 -19.80 53.34 23.99
N TYR A 775 -18.76 52.64 23.52
CA TYR A 775 -17.67 52.22 24.43
C TYR A 775 -16.96 53.44 25.06
N VAL A 776 -16.85 53.47 26.35
CA VAL A 776 -16.07 54.45 27.13
C VAL A 776 -15.19 53.73 28.11
N HIS A 777 -13.86 53.84 27.94
CA HIS A 777 -12.91 53.18 28.82
C HIS A 777 -13.12 53.52 30.29
N GLY A 778 -13.15 52.51 31.18
CA GLY A 778 -13.32 52.72 32.64
C GLY A 778 -14.76 52.98 33.08
N SER A 779 -15.76 52.95 32.20
CA SER A 779 -17.17 53.07 32.59
C SER A 779 -17.73 51.75 33.16
N GLU A 780 -18.78 51.85 33.98
CA GLU A 780 -19.48 50.64 34.49
C GLU A 780 -20.10 49.81 33.33
N SER A 781 -20.46 50.45 32.23
CA SER A 781 -21.04 49.81 31.06
C SER A 781 -19.97 49.20 30.12
N ALA A 782 -18.67 49.48 30.29
CA ALA A 782 -17.60 49.01 29.44
C ALA A 782 -17.51 47.47 29.41
N LEU A 783 -17.65 46.82 30.55
CA LEU A 783 -17.62 45.35 30.63
C LEU A 783 -18.76 44.71 29.86
N GLN A 784 -19.98 45.23 29.98
CA GLN A 784 -21.13 44.72 29.24
C GLN A 784 -20.94 44.91 27.72
N PHE A 785 -20.38 46.04 27.29
CA PHE A 785 -20.03 46.29 25.89
C PHE A 785 -19.04 45.27 25.35
N ILE A 786 -17.96 45.00 26.10
CA ILE A 786 -16.93 44.02 25.73
C ILE A 786 -17.54 42.62 25.60
N ILE A 787 -18.34 42.16 26.60
CA ILE A 787 -18.98 40.86 26.57
C ILE A 787 -19.89 40.67 25.34
N LEU A 788 -20.72 41.69 25.02
CA LEU A 788 -21.59 41.63 23.84
C LEU A 788 -20.78 41.65 22.55
N PHE A 789 -19.72 42.43 22.47
CA PHE A 789 -18.82 42.43 21.30
C PHE A 789 -18.15 41.09 21.07
N GLN A 790 -17.54 40.54 22.15
CA GLN A 790 -16.89 39.21 22.13
C GLN A 790 -17.87 38.10 21.75
N THR A 791 -19.10 38.11 22.30
CA THR A 791 -20.15 37.15 21.96
C THR A 791 -20.56 37.26 20.50
N GLY A 792 -20.69 38.48 19.96
CA GLY A 792 -21.04 38.68 18.56
C GLY A 792 -20.02 38.16 17.60
N TRP A 793 -18.73 38.45 17.82
CA TRP A 793 -17.70 37.89 16.97
C TRP A 793 -17.49 36.37 17.13
N PHE A 794 -17.63 35.86 18.34
CA PHE A 794 -17.56 34.42 18.61
C PHE A 794 -18.59 33.60 17.80
N ILE A 795 -19.86 34.08 17.75
CA ILE A 795 -20.90 33.45 16.95
C ILE A 795 -20.64 33.61 15.44
N GLU A 796 -20.30 34.82 15.00
CA GLU A 796 -20.03 35.08 13.58
C GLU A 796 -18.86 34.25 13.07
N SER A 797 -17.77 34.17 13.84
CA SER A 797 -16.60 33.37 13.47
C SER A 797 -16.92 31.88 13.32
N MET A 798 -17.79 31.31 14.15
CA MET A 798 -18.24 29.91 13.96
C MET A 798 -19.06 29.72 12.68
N TRP A 799 -19.98 30.67 12.37
CA TRP A 799 -20.79 30.58 11.13
C TRP A 799 -19.92 30.76 9.89
N SER A 800 -18.99 31.72 9.89
CA SER A 800 -18.07 31.95 8.77
C SER A 800 -17.18 30.74 8.52
N GLN A 801 -16.56 30.17 9.57
CA GLN A 801 -15.70 29.00 9.49
C GLN A 801 -16.43 27.73 9.06
N THR A 802 -17.66 27.48 9.54
CA THR A 802 -18.43 26.30 9.12
C THR A 802 -18.99 26.43 7.71
N MET A 803 -19.45 27.62 7.33
CA MET A 803 -20.01 27.84 5.99
C MET A 803 -18.92 27.85 4.91
N VAL A 804 -17.71 28.32 5.20
CA VAL A 804 -16.59 28.29 4.25
C VAL A 804 -16.18 26.85 3.87
N ILE A 805 -16.37 25.87 4.76
CA ILE A 805 -16.17 24.45 4.45
C ILE A 805 -16.95 24.09 3.17
N HIS A 806 -18.23 24.46 3.11
CA HIS A 806 -19.08 24.19 1.95
C HIS A 806 -18.64 24.91 0.67
N MET A 807 -18.01 26.09 0.82
CA MET A 807 -17.50 26.87 -0.32
C MET A 807 -16.19 26.31 -0.88
N LEU A 808 -15.28 25.88 0.01
CA LEU A 808 -13.93 25.48 -0.36
C LEU A 808 -13.82 24.01 -0.78
N ARG A 809 -14.78 23.15 -0.38
CA ARG A 809 -14.75 21.70 -0.65
C ARG A 809 -14.83 21.32 -2.14
N THR A 810 -15.24 22.22 -3.00
CA THR A 810 -15.48 21.98 -4.42
C THR A 810 -15.06 23.16 -5.29
N ALA A 811 -14.57 22.88 -6.50
CA ALA A 811 -14.36 23.92 -7.52
C ALA A 811 -15.68 24.50 -8.07
N LYS A 812 -16.77 23.73 -7.99
CA LYS A 812 -18.10 24.03 -8.54
C LYS A 812 -18.90 24.95 -7.62
N VAL A 813 -20.10 25.33 -8.05
CA VAL A 813 -21.03 26.11 -7.21
C VAL A 813 -21.61 25.17 -6.14
N PRO A 814 -21.35 25.45 -4.84
CA PRO A 814 -21.80 24.59 -3.75
C PRO A 814 -23.32 24.46 -3.70
N PHE A 815 -23.79 23.33 -3.22
CA PHE A 815 -25.20 22.92 -3.09
C PHE A 815 -25.96 22.77 -4.41
N VAL A 816 -25.60 23.50 -5.47
CA VAL A 816 -26.25 23.47 -6.77
C VAL A 816 -25.61 22.46 -7.70
N GLN A 817 -24.29 22.58 -7.93
CA GLN A 817 -23.53 21.73 -8.85
C GLN A 817 -22.75 20.61 -8.13
N SER A 818 -22.39 20.80 -6.87
CA SER A 818 -21.73 19.82 -6.04
C SER A 818 -22.39 19.78 -4.66
N ARG A 819 -22.96 18.62 -4.32
CA ARG A 819 -23.65 18.42 -3.05
C ARG A 819 -22.71 17.84 -2.01
N PRO A 820 -22.59 18.44 -0.82
CA PRO A 820 -21.82 17.84 0.29
C PRO A 820 -22.50 16.57 0.78
N ALA A 821 -21.74 15.69 1.44
CA ALA A 821 -22.32 14.58 2.14
C ALA A 821 -23.23 15.07 3.29
N TRP A 822 -24.32 14.36 3.54
CA TRP A 822 -25.30 14.75 4.57
C TRP A 822 -24.66 14.91 5.97
N LEU A 823 -23.65 14.09 6.28
CA LEU A 823 -22.93 14.13 7.54
C LEU A 823 -22.14 15.45 7.70
N VAL A 824 -21.55 15.97 6.64
CA VAL A 824 -20.86 17.27 6.63
C VAL A 824 -21.86 18.41 6.89
N ILE A 825 -23.03 18.37 6.25
CA ILE A 825 -24.09 19.36 6.49
C ILE A 825 -24.55 19.29 7.95
N LEU A 826 -24.81 18.09 8.46
CA LEU A 826 -25.29 17.90 9.83
C LEU A 826 -24.27 18.44 10.84
N MET A 827 -22.98 18.04 10.74
CA MET A 827 -21.96 18.41 11.71
C MET A 827 -21.68 19.92 11.69
N THR A 828 -21.62 20.55 10.52
CA THR A 828 -21.42 22.00 10.40
C THR A 828 -22.60 22.79 10.97
N LEU A 829 -23.83 22.36 10.71
CA LEU A 829 -25.02 23.00 11.27
C LEU A 829 -25.12 22.80 12.80
N VAL A 830 -24.85 21.60 13.29
CA VAL A 830 -24.84 21.32 14.74
C VAL A 830 -23.79 22.20 15.42
N ALA A 831 -22.58 22.34 14.86
CA ALA A 831 -21.55 23.22 15.39
C ALA A 831 -21.99 24.69 15.46
N ALA A 832 -22.52 25.22 14.35
CA ALA A 832 -23.00 26.61 14.28
C ALA A 832 -24.16 26.87 15.22
N PHE A 833 -25.15 26.00 15.29
CA PHE A 833 -26.31 26.14 16.22
C PHE A 833 -25.90 25.93 17.66
N PHE A 834 -24.98 25.01 17.96
CA PHE A 834 -24.46 24.82 19.30
C PHE A 834 -23.86 26.12 19.85
N VAL A 835 -22.90 26.71 19.10
CA VAL A 835 -22.26 27.96 19.53
C VAL A 835 -23.27 29.10 19.64
N THR A 836 -24.24 29.18 18.70
CA THR A 836 -25.31 30.20 18.74
C THR A 836 -26.21 30.05 19.96
N SER A 837 -26.39 28.83 20.50
CA SER A 837 -27.22 28.55 21.66
C SER A 837 -26.53 28.85 22.99
N LEU A 838 -25.19 28.88 23.04
CA LEU A 838 -24.42 29.09 24.29
C LEU A 838 -24.79 30.36 25.08
N PRO A 839 -25.01 31.54 24.45
CA PRO A 839 -25.41 32.76 25.17
C PRO A 839 -26.81 32.69 25.81
N TYR A 840 -27.62 31.68 25.45
CA TYR A 840 -29.00 31.48 25.94
C TYR A 840 -29.11 30.27 26.86
N GLY A 841 -27.99 29.55 27.09
CA GLY A 841 -27.92 28.31 27.85
C GLY A 841 -27.33 28.47 29.27
N PRO A 842 -27.19 27.36 30.01
CA PRO A 842 -26.65 27.36 31.35
C PRO A 842 -25.17 27.75 31.44
N LEU A 843 -24.43 27.66 30.31
CA LEU A 843 -23.02 28.01 30.24
C LEU A 843 -22.73 29.50 30.05
N VAL A 844 -23.76 30.35 29.95
CA VAL A 844 -23.65 31.78 29.67
C VAL A 844 -22.71 32.50 30.66
N ASN A 845 -22.87 32.22 31.96
CA ASN A 845 -22.06 32.85 33.00
C ASN A 845 -20.64 32.28 33.01
N ILE A 846 -20.51 30.97 32.76
CA ILE A 846 -19.21 30.26 32.74
C ILE A 846 -18.32 30.74 31.61
N LEU A 847 -18.90 30.92 30.44
CA LEU A 847 -18.19 31.41 29.25
C LEU A 847 -18.19 32.95 29.14
N ARG A 848 -18.78 33.69 30.11
CA ARG A 848 -18.92 35.15 30.04
C ARG A 848 -19.49 35.64 28.72
N LEU A 849 -20.63 35.03 28.27
CA LEU A 849 -21.36 35.41 27.07
C LEU A 849 -22.59 36.25 27.44
N ALA A 850 -23.13 36.94 26.43
CA ALA A 850 -24.38 37.71 26.67
C ALA A 850 -25.34 37.46 25.45
N PRO A 851 -26.68 37.38 25.72
CA PRO A 851 -27.65 37.17 24.66
C PRO A 851 -27.72 38.41 23.75
N LEU A 852 -27.72 38.13 22.43
CA LEU A 852 -27.78 39.13 21.37
C LEU A 852 -29.22 39.23 20.82
N GLY A 853 -29.63 40.45 20.45
CA GLY A 853 -30.99 40.71 19.93
C GLY A 853 -31.15 40.42 18.44
N LEU A 854 -32.38 40.50 17.96
CA LEU A 854 -32.76 40.28 16.54
C LEU A 854 -31.89 41.10 15.55
N PRO A 855 -31.52 42.36 15.78
CA PRO A 855 -30.68 43.13 14.85
C PRO A 855 -29.35 42.46 14.55
N TYR A 856 -28.75 41.79 15.55
CA TYR A 856 -27.50 41.03 15.33
C TYR A 856 -27.72 39.84 14.38
N PHE A 857 -28.78 39.09 14.53
CA PHE A 857 -29.04 37.92 13.65
C PHE A 857 -29.34 38.30 12.22
N LEU A 858 -30.02 39.43 12.01
CA LEU A 858 -30.21 39.97 10.64
C LEU A 858 -28.86 40.38 10.02
N PHE A 859 -27.99 41.01 10.79
CA PHE A 859 -26.63 41.35 10.35
C PHE A 859 -25.83 40.08 10.07
N LEU A 860 -25.87 39.07 10.96
CA LEU A 860 -25.16 37.79 10.80
C LEU A 860 -25.55 37.12 9.49
N ILE A 861 -26.82 37.00 9.17
CA ILE A 861 -27.31 36.41 7.91
C ILE A 861 -26.75 37.17 6.71
N CYS A 862 -26.80 38.51 6.72
CA CYS A 862 -26.29 39.35 5.63
C CYS A 862 -24.79 39.20 5.44
N ILE A 863 -23.99 39.23 6.52
CA ILE A 863 -22.53 39.17 6.45
C ILE A 863 -22.06 37.81 5.98
N ILE A 864 -22.64 36.73 6.46
CA ILE A 864 -22.34 35.37 6.03
C ILE A 864 -22.68 35.17 4.54
N PHE A 865 -23.84 35.66 4.09
CA PHE A 865 -24.22 35.54 2.69
C PHE A 865 -23.26 36.31 1.77
N LEU A 866 -22.83 37.51 2.16
CA LEU A 866 -21.87 38.31 1.44
C LEU A 866 -20.47 37.66 1.42
N TYR A 867 -20.06 37.06 2.52
CA TYR A 867 -18.84 36.27 2.62
C TYR A 867 -18.84 35.08 1.64
N MET A 868 -19.89 34.25 1.68
CA MET A 868 -20.05 33.11 0.79
C MET A 868 -20.02 33.50 -0.70
N PHE A 869 -20.68 34.63 -1.04
CA PHE A 869 -20.66 35.20 -2.38
C PHE A 869 -19.25 35.63 -2.80
N SER A 870 -18.53 36.33 -1.93
CA SER A 870 -17.17 36.82 -2.19
C SER A 870 -16.17 35.69 -2.37
N VAL A 871 -16.23 34.65 -1.51
CA VAL A 871 -15.44 33.44 -1.66
C VAL A 871 -15.68 32.77 -3.01
N THR A 872 -16.95 32.70 -3.45
CA THR A 872 -17.31 32.09 -4.73
C THR A 872 -16.75 32.89 -5.92
N VAL A 873 -16.73 34.22 -5.86
CA VAL A 873 -16.15 35.07 -6.89
C VAL A 873 -14.63 34.91 -6.94
N ILE A 874 -13.95 35.02 -5.79
CA ILE A 874 -12.49 34.92 -5.70
C ILE A 874 -12.01 33.52 -6.11
N LYS A 875 -12.75 32.48 -5.76
CA LYS A 875 -12.52 31.09 -6.21
C LYS A 875 -12.43 31.01 -7.74
N LYS A 876 -13.35 31.64 -8.48
CA LYS A 876 -13.31 31.64 -9.95
C LYS A 876 -12.05 32.31 -10.49
N PHE A 877 -11.60 33.42 -9.87
CA PHE A 877 -10.35 34.09 -10.25
C PHE A 877 -9.13 33.23 -9.95
N TYR A 878 -9.09 32.57 -8.79
CA TYR A 878 -8.01 31.65 -8.41
C TYR A 878 -7.86 30.51 -9.41
N ILE A 879 -8.98 29.81 -9.71
CA ILE A 879 -9.01 28.70 -10.68
C ILE A 879 -8.58 29.17 -12.08
N LYS A 880 -9.04 30.34 -12.51
CA LYS A 880 -8.64 30.92 -13.82
C LYS A 880 -7.14 31.18 -13.90
N LYS A 881 -6.52 31.65 -12.78
CA LYS A 881 -5.10 31.99 -12.72
C LYS A 881 -4.18 30.80 -12.61
N TYR A 882 -4.49 29.87 -11.74
CA TYR A 882 -3.62 28.77 -11.39
C TYR A 882 -4.01 27.42 -12.04
N LYS A 883 -5.21 27.32 -12.60
CA LYS A 883 -5.81 26.11 -13.20
C LYS A 883 -5.90 24.92 -12.22
N GLU A 884 -5.86 25.21 -10.94
CA GLU A 884 -5.97 24.24 -9.83
C GLU A 884 -7.01 24.70 -8.81
N TRP A 885 -7.53 23.77 -8.00
CA TRP A 885 -8.38 24.09 -6.85
C TRP A 885 -8.02 23.25 -5.63
N LEU A 886 -8.16 21.92 -5.71
CA LEU A 886 -7.81 20.95 -4.66
C LEU A 886 -6.46 20.29 -4.96
#